data_5c9c14aeb1d25260e79bb39e0092b680
#
_entry.id   5c9c14aeb1d25260e79bb39e0092b680
#
_cell.length_a   1.000
_cell.length_b   1.000
_cell.length_c   1.000
_cell.angle_alpha   90.00
_cell.angle_beta   90.00
_cell.angle_gamma   90.00
#
_symmetry.space_group_name_H-M   'P 1'
#
loop_
_entity.id
_entity.type
_entity.pdbx_description
1 polymer ?
#
loop_
_entity_poly.entity_id
_entity_poly.type
_entity_poly.pdbx_seq_one_letter_code
_entity_poly.pdbx_strand_id
1 'polypeptide(L)'
;MSKTVLSKIGALLLPLIFSVFCAFPSFAQTENTVTIQAKDIALEKVMQQIEKQTRCVFLNKDVDVKENVSVNISGKTLSETLNILFKGKDIDWKIDSGHIIISKKVAQSKATEGKATTSQISGVVIDEEGVPVIGVGVLIQGTTIGTGTDLDGNFSFVLPEGMENSSLEFSCLGYTTQVLKIGNRRVFNVTMTSDAILMEGTVVTALGIKRSEKALSYNVQQVNADEVTMNKDANFINSLNGKVAGLNINASSSGVGGASKVVMRGMKSISQSSNALYVIDGVPMYTTARDGGTQFASQGSTDPIADINPEDIESISVLTGAAAAALYGSDAANGAIVVTTKKGKEGKLSATASASVEFMTPFVLPRFQNRYGTGDLNSSIGSDVRSWGNLMNDANNPKYSPAKDYFQTGVTHNESVSVSMGNEKNQSYLSGSSIDSYGIVPNNRYNRYNFTFRNTTSFLKDKMHLDFSASFISQKDKNMTNQGTYNNPLVGAYIFPRSNDWEAVRMYERYDVVRRLSTQYWPIGDAGMTMQNPYWINYRNLRENRKDRFMLNAQMSYDILDWLNISGRVKMDQSTTKYTEKFYASTFTQLTESSQNGLYGISQMTDRQIYADFLVNINKRFGQDWNLQVNLGTSISDMFYDALKNRGPIADGQMSAERAGIANVFNVQNLSNSTKTTRLQDGWREQTQSIFGSAELGFKGAYYLTLTARNDWPSQLAGPHSNRKSFFYPSIGGSVVLSQIIPNMPKALEYFWNT
;
A
#
# COMPACT_ATOMS: atom_id res chain seq x y z
N MET A 1 25.50 13.52 -10.45
CA MET A 1 25.11 13.24 -11.86
C MET A 1 24.32 14.42 -12.39
N SER A 2 24.71 14.99 -13.51
CA SER A 2 24.12 16.23 -14.04
C SER A 2 22.69 16.01 -14.55
N LYS A 3 21.88 17.08 -14.61
CA LYS A 3 20.54 17.07 -15.22
C LYS A 3 20.50 16.40 -16.60
N THR A 4 21.63 16.39 -17.30
CA THR A 4 21.81 15.79 -18.63
C THR A 4 21.82 14.25 -18.61
N VAL A 5 22.18 13.61 -17.49
CA VAL A 5 22.17 12.14 -17.37
C VAL A 5 20.78 11.63 -17.03
N LEU A 6 20.02 12.33 -16.17
CA LEU A 6 18.60 11.98 -15.90
C LEU A 6 17.72 12.23 -17.14
N SER A 7 17.98 13.28 -17.92
CA SER A 7 17.24 13.51 -19.17
C SER A 7 17.60 12.46 -20.25
N LYS A 8 18.84 11.95 -20.25
CA LYS A 8 19.23 10.88 -21.15
C LYS A 8 18.75 9.49 -20.71
N ILE A 9 18.65 9.24 -19.39
CA ILE A 9 18.05 8.00 -18.87
C ILE A 9 16.53 8.03 -19.06
N GLY A 10 15.87 9.15 -18.83
CA GLY A 10 14.45 9.34 -19.16
C GLY A 10 14.18 9.26 -20.67
N ALA A 11 15.07 9.80 -21.50
CA ALA A 11 14.97 9.73 -22.95
C ALA A 11 15.31 8.34 -23.53
N LEU A 12 16.03 7.48 -22.79
CA LEU A 12 16.31 6.09 -23.18
C LEU A 12 15.29 5.10 -22.58
N LEU A 13 14.78 5.37 -21.38
CA LEU A 13 13.76 4.52 -20.74
C LEU A 13 12.36 4.76 -21.33
N LEU A 14 12.01 5.98 -21.71
CA LEU A 14 10.72 6.27 -22.34
C LEU A 14 10.53 5.52 -23.68
N PRO A 15 11.50 5.51 -24.62
CA PRO A 15 11.36 4.70 -25.82
C PRO A 15 11.52 3.20 -25.56
N LEU A 16 12.26 2.77 -24.52
CA LEU A 16 12.32 1.36 -24.15
C LEU A 16 11.01 0.87 -23.51
N ILE A 17 10.38 1.67 -22.69
CA ILE A 17 9.03 1.43 -22.16
C ILE A 17 8.01 1.50 -23.31
N PHE A 18 8.16 2.44 -24.23
CA PHE A 18 7.30 2.55 -25.42
C PHE A 18 7.56 1.40 -26.41
N SER A 19 8.79 0.92 -26.58
CA SER A 19 9.11 -0.22 -27.44
C SER A 19 8.67 -1.56 -26.83
N VAL A 20 8.66 -1.70 -25.52
CA VAL A 20 8.03 -2.84 -24.81
C VAL A 20 6.51 -2.75 -24.93
N PHE A 21 5.91 -1.55 -24.94
CA PHE A 21 4.49 -1.34 -25.22
C PHE A 21 4.14 -1.56 -26.70
N CYS A 22 5.05 -1.29 -27.64
CA CYS A 22 4.83 -1.54 -29.06
C CYS A 22 5.15 -2.98 -29.51
N ALA A 23 5.82 -3.78 -28.67
CA ALA A 23 6.07 -5.21 -28.94
C ALA A 23 4.92 -6.13 -28.49
N PHE A 24 3.94 -5.61 -27.76
CA PHE A 24 2.66 -6.31 -27.61
C PHE A 24 1.80 -5.90 -28.82
N PRO A 25 1.34 -6.86 -29.65
CA PRO A 25 0.35 -6.53 -30.65
C PRO A 25 -0.81 -5.90 -29.91
N SER A 26 -1.07 -4.63 -30.20
CA SER A 26 -2.30 -3.96 -29.80
C SER A 26 -3.43 -4.82 -30.36
N PHE A 27 -4.08 -5.56 -29.48
CA PHE A 27 -5.43 -6.02 -29.74
C PHE A 27 -6.36 -4.79 -29.62
N ALA A 28 -6.20 -3.84 -30.54
CA ALA A 28 -7.35 -3.12 -30.99
C ALA A 28 -8.28 -4.23 -31.48
N GLN A 29 -9.46 -4.34 -30.90
CA GLN A 29 -10.57 -5.04 -31.55
C GLN A 29 -10.75 -4.35 -32.92
N THR A 30 -10.06 -4.83 -33.92
CA THR A 30 -10.54 -4.70 -35.28
C THR A 30 -11.86 -5.47 -35.23
N GLU A 31 -12.98 -4.77 -35.32
CA GLU A 31 -14.25 -5.40 -35.65
C GLU A 31 -13.95 -6.29 -36.85
N ASN A 32 -14.00 -7.62 -36.64
CA ASN A 32 -13.72 -8.58 -37.69
C ASN A 32 -14.82 -8.40 -38.73
N THR A 33 -14.53 -7.66 -39.79
CA THR A 33 -15.46 -7.48 -40.91
C THR A 33 -15.43 -8.74 -41.75
N VAL A 34 -16.59 -9.27 -42.07
CA VAL A 34 -16.80 -10.51 -42.80
C VAL A 34 -17.18 -10.18 -44.23
N THR A 35 -16.53 -10.84 -45.20
CA THR A 35 -16.87 -10.73 -46.61
C THR A 35 -17.14 -12.11 -47.17
N ILE A 36 -18.36 -12.35 -47.67
CA ILE A 36 -18.83 -13.64 -48.22
C ILE A 36 -19.66 -13.42 -49.45
N GLN A 37 -19.33 -14.16 -50.49
CA GLN A 37 -20.15 -14.30 -51.68
C GLN A 37 -20.50 -15.76 -51.88
N ALA A 38 -21.74 -16.10 -51.58
CA ALA A 38 -22.26 -17.48 -51.69
C ALA A 38 -23.50 -17.44 -52.60
N LYS A 39 -23.54 -18.31 -53.60
CA LYS A 39 -24.69 -18.52 -54.45
C LYS A 39 -25.03 -20.00 -54.52
N ASP A 40 -26.14 -20.35 -53.90
CA ASP A 40 -26.64 -21.73 -53.85
C ASP A 40 -25.64 -22.73 -53.21
N ILE A 41 -25.08 -22.33 -52.04
CA ILE A 41 -24.07 -23.13 -51.29
C ILE A 41 -24.66 -23.55 -49.94
N ALA A 42 -24.37 -24.77 -49.48
CA ALA A 42 -24.83 -25.25 -48.19
C ALA A 42 -24.39 -24.32 -47.05
N LEU A 43 -25.31 -24.03 -46.13
CA LEU A 43 -25.12 -23.14 -44.97
C LEU A 43 -23.89 -23.52 -44.16
N GLU A 44 -23.60 -24.81 -44.01
CA GLU A 44 -22.38 -25.33 -43.34
C GLU A 44 -21.09 -24.74 -43.94
N LYS A 45 -21.01 -24.67 -45.29
CA LYS A 45 -19.82 -24.11 -45.96
C LYS A 45 -19.70 -22.61 -45.76
N VAL A 46 -20.82 -21.90 -45.68
CA VAL A 46 -20.84 -20.46 -45.38
C VAL A 46 -20.42 -20.20 -43.93
N MET A 47 -20.87 -21.04 -42.99
CA MET A 47 -20.42 -20.98 -41.59
C MET A 47 -18.91 -21.21 -41.45
N GLN A 48 -18.35 -22.22 -42.15
CA GLN A 48 -16.89 -22.45 -42.17
C GLN A 48 -16.10 -21.27 -42.74
N GLN A 49 -16.66 -20.51 -43.71
CA GLN A 49 -16.02 -19.30 -44.21
C GLN A 49 -16.02 -18.16 -43.16
N ILE A 50 -17.10 -18.04 -42.35
CA ILE A 50 -17.17 -17.11 -41.22
C ILE A 50 -16.17 -17.50 -40.16
N GLU A 51 -16.09 -18.76 -39.78
CA GLU A 51 -15.11 -19.26 -38.81
C GLU A 51 -13.66 -18.94 -39.17
N LYS A 52 -13.31 -19.10 -40.44
CA LYS A 52 -11.98 -18.79 -40.96
C LYS A 52 -11.64 -17.30 -40.90
N GLN A 53 -12.62 -16.40 -41.05
CA GLN A 53 -12.42 -14.95 -41.04
C GLN A 53 -12.48 -14.35 -39.63
N THR A 54 -13.24 -14.96 -38.72
CA THR A 54 -13.55 -14.38 -37.40
C THR A 54 -12.89 -15.10 -36.24
N ARG A 55 -12.32 -16.29 -36.45
CA ARG A 55 -11.81 -17.19 -35.39
C ARG A 55 -12.89 -17.64 -34.38
N CYS A 56 -14.16 -17.41 -34.67
CA CYS A 56 -15.28 -17.92 -33.89
C CYS A 56 -15.68 -19.28 -34.42
N VAL A 57 -16.15 -20.16 -33.54
CA VAL A 57 -16.59 -21.52 -33.90
C VAL A 57 -18.11 -21.61 -33.76
N PHE A 58 -18.80 -22.19 -34.75
CA PHE A 58 -20.24 -22.40 -34.65
C PHE A 58 -20.59 -23.63 -33.81
N LEU A 59 -21.46 -23.46 -32.86
CA LEU A 59 -22.10 -24.53 -32.08
C LEU A 59 -23.57 -24.63 -32.55
N ASN A 60 -23.87 -25.77 -33.16
CA ASN A 60 -25.21 -26.03 -33.73
C ASN A 60 -26.08 -26.78 -32.70
N LYS A 61 -27.24 -26.19 -32.33
CA LYS A 61 -28.30 -26.84 -31.57
C LYS A 61 -29.53 -27.00 -32.47
N ASP A 62 -29.69 -28.19 -33.04
CA ASP A 62 -30.90 -28.63 -33.77
C ASP A 62 -31.29 -27.81 -35.03
N VAL A 63 -30.32 -27.15 -35.70
CA VAL A 63 -30.52 -26.43 -36.96
C VAL A 63 -30.03 -27.30 -38.13
N ASP A 64 -30.86 -27.40 -39.18
CA ASP A 64 -30.43 -28.07 -40.40
C ASP A 64 -29.46 -27.18 -41.22
N VAL A 65 -28.19 -27.51 -41.18
CA VAL A 65 -27.11 -26.76 -41.87
C VAL A 65 -26.84 -27.18 -43.30
N LYS A 66 -27.58 -28.21 -43.80
CA LYS A 66 -27.44 -28.70 -45.19
C LYS A 66 -28.26 -27.89 -46.19
N GLU A 67 -29.14 -26.98 -45.71
CA GLU A 67 -29.92 -26.11 -46.57
C GLU A 67 -28.99 -25.16 -47.35
N ASN A 68 -29.25 -24.99 -48.65
CA ASN A 68 -28.47 -24.06 -49.47
C ASN A 68 -28.90 -22.61 -49.24
N VAL A 69 -27.92 -21.71 -49.17
CA VAL A 69 -28.12 -20.29 -48.96
C VAL A 69 -27.40 -19.46 -50.07
N SER A 70 -27.99 -18.34 -50.39
CA SER A 70 -27.39 -17.36 -51.33
C SER A 70 -27.30 -16.05 -50.58
N VAL A 71 -26.06 -15.59 -50.29
CA VAL A 71 -25.79 -14.35 -49.58
C VAL A 71 -24.59 -13.61 -50.20
N ASN A 72 -24.68 -12.28 -50.25
CA ASN A 72 -23.59 -11.42 -50.70
C ASN A 72 -23.36 -10.36 -49.59
N ILE A 73 -22.28 -10.54 -48.83
CA ILE A 73 -21.92 -9.71 -47.68
C ILE A 73 -20.52 -9.19 -47.91
N SER A 74 -20.30 -7.90 -47.78
CA SER A 74 -18.98 -7.28 -47.95
C SER A 74 -18.71 -6.30 -46.84
N GLY A 75 -17.63 -6.52 -46.03
CA GLY A 75 -17.14 -5.61 -45.03
C GLY A 75 -18.11 -5.36 -43.85
N LYS A 76 -18.95 -6.34 -43.50
CA LYS A 76 -19.92 -6.22 -42.41
C LYS A 76 -19.39 -6.81 -41.10
N THR A 77 -19.82 -6.28 -39.98
CA THR A 77 -19.49 -6.86 -38.67
C THR A 77 -20.05 -8.27 -38.52
N LEU A 78 -19.50 -9.07 -37.65
CA LEU A 78 -19.97 -10.44 -37.41
C LEU A 78 -21.47 -10.48 -37.06
N SER A 79 -21.92 -9.59 -36.19
CA SER A 79 -23.34 -9.50 -35.77
C SER A 79 -24.25 -9.12 -36.95
N GLU A 80 -23.86 -8.15 -37.79
CA GLU A 80 -24.60 -7.80 -39.00
C GLU A 80 -24.64 -8.95 -40.01
N THR A 81 -23.51 -9.66 -40.14
CA THR A 81 -23.38 -10.84 -41.03
C THR A 81 -24.34 -11.94 -40.62
N LEU A 82 -24.42 -12.27 -39.32
CA LEU A 82 -25.32 -13.30 -38.79
C LEU A 82 -26.79 -12.87 -38.92
N ASN A 83 -27.10 -11.58 -38.71
CA ASN A 83 -28.44 -11.05 -38.94
C ASN A 83 -28.87 -11.17 -40.40
N ILE A 84 -27.99 -10.92 -41.37
CA ILE A 84 -28.28 -11.06 -42.79
C ILE A 84 -28.43 -12.54 -43.16
N LEU A 85 -27.53 -13.40 -42.68
CA LEU A 85 -27.49 -14.83 -42.99
C LEU A 85 -28.73 -15.57 -42.51
N PHE A 86 -29.22 -15.23 -41.30
CA PHE A 86 -30.37 -15.88 -40.67
C PHE A 86 -31.70 -15.12 -40.82
N LYS A 87 -31.69 -14.02 -41.57
CA LYS A 87 -32.92 -13.20 -41.80
C LYS A 87 -33.98 -14.04 -42.55
N GLY A 88 -35.14 -14.19 -41.95
CA GLY A 88 -36.29 -14.95 -42.52
C GLY A 88 -36.15 -16.45 -42.33
N LYS A 89 -35.20 -16.96 -41.61
CA LYS A 89 -35.03 -18.35 -41.20
C LYS A 89 -35.49 -18.56 -39.75
N ASP A 90 -35.98 -19.72 -39.43
CA ASP A 90 -36.33 -20.10 -38.05
C ASP A 90 -35.09 -20.43 -37.19
N ILE A 91 -34.09 -19.55 -37.27
CA ILE A 91 -32.82 -19.68 -36.55
C ILE A 91 -32.62 -18.48 -35.67
N ASP A 92 -32.34 -18.70 -34.39
CA ASP A 92 -31.86 -17.73 -33.45
C ASP A 92 -30.36 -17.95 -33.19
N TRP A 93 -29.63 -16.85 -32.90
CA TRP A 93 -28.20 -16.94 -32.70
C TRP A 93 -27.73 -16.04 -31.55
N LYS A 94 -26.66 -16.48 -30.87
CA LYS A 94 -25.98 -15.74 -29.80
C LYS A 94 -24.47 -15.92 -29.94
N ILE A 95 -23.72 -14.85 -29.72
CA ILE A 95 -22.27 -14.92 -29.64
C ILE A 95 -21.90 -14.94 -28.16
N ASP A 96 -21.13 -15.94 -27.75
CA ASP A 96 -20.65 -16.09 -26.39
C ASP A 96 -19.22 -16.66 -26.39
N SER A 97 -18.28 -15.92 -25.77
CA SER A 97 -16.88 -16.34 -25.53
C SER A 97 -16.17 -16.94 -26.74
N GLY A 98 -16.34 -16.34 -27.95
CA GLY A 98 -15.73 -16.82 -29.20
C GLY A 98 -16.48 -17.94 -29.88
N HIS A 99 -17.66 -18.32 -29.40
CA HIS A 99 -18.57 -19.29 -30.01
C HIS A 99 -19.83 -18.60 -30.54
N ILE A 100 -20.30 -19.04 -31.71
CA ILE A 100 -21.58 -18.61 -32.29
C ILE A 100 -22.57 -19.77 -32.11
N ILE A 101 -23.46 -19.63 -31.14
CA ILE A 101 -24.46 -20.64 -30.85
C ILE A 101 -25.68 -20.37 -31.75
N ILE A 102 -26.08 -21.34 -32.56
CA ILE A 102 -27.30 -21.27 -33.39
C ILE A 102 -28.31 -22.29 -32.89
N SER A 103 -29.58 -21.88 -32.78
CA SER A 103 -30.69 -22.73 -32.34
C SER A 103 -31.95 -22.43 -33.14
N LYS A 104 -32.87 -23.38 -33.17
CA LYS A 104 -34.15 -23.20 -33.84
C LYS A 104 -35.02 -22.18 -33.02
N LYS A 105 -35.65 -21.20 -33.69
CA LYS A 105 -36.51 -20.23 -33.04
C LYS A 105 -37.73 -20.93 -32.41
N VAL A 106 -37.88 -20.81 -31.11
CA VAL A 106 -39.07 -21.32 -30.40
C VAL A 106 -40.16 -20.27 -30.57
N ALA A 107 -41.22 -20.60 -31.31
CA ALA A 107 -42.41 -19.78 -31.42
C ALA A 107 -43.03 -19.62 -30.04
N GLN A 108 -43.20 -18.38 -29.58
CA GLN A 108 -44.03 -18.08 -28.41
C GLN A 108 -45.51 -18.45 -28.72
N SER A 109 -45.91 -19.64 -28.35
CA SER A 109 -47.33 -20.00 -28.33
C SER A 109 -47.93 -19.60 -26.98
N LYS A 110 -49.01 -18.84 -27.04
CA LYS A 110 -49.91 -18.53 -25.94
C LYS A 110 -50.25 -19.78 -25.13
N ALA A 111 -50.23 -19.62 -23.81
CA ALA A 111 -50.66 -20.64 -22.86
C ALA A 111 -51.95 -21.32 -23.26
N THR A 112 -51.86 -22.61 -23.56
CA THR A 112 -52.97 -23.57 -23.49
C THR A 112 -52.50 -24.68 -22.55
N GLU A 113 -53.25 -24.89 -21.48
CA GLU A 113 -53.03 -25.99 -20.53
C GLU A 113 -53.02 -27.32 -21.28
N GLY A 114 -51.83 -27.88 -21.41
CA GLY A 114 -51.61 -29.21 -21.98
C GLY A 114 -50.60 -29.97 -21.16
N LYS A 115 -51.03 -31.04 -20.51
CA LYS A 115 -50.31 -32.09 -19.77
C LYS A 115 -48.77 -31.95 -19.75
N ALA A 116 -48.24 -31.62 -18.57
CA ALA A 116 -46.84 -31.68 -18.27
C ALA A 116 -46.21 -33.04 -18.64
N THR A 117 -45.25 -33.04 -19.54
CA THR A 117 -44.35 -34.20 -19.75
C THR A 117 -43.49 -34.34 -18.48
N THR A 118 -43.52 -35.51 -17.88
CA THR A 118 -43.05 -35.89 -16.55
C THR A 118 -41.53 -35.84 -16.36
N SER A 119 -40.75 -35.26 -17.27
CA SER A 119 -39.27 -35.37 -17.28
C SER A 119 -38.51 -34.04 -17.03
N GLN A 120 -39.18 -32.89 -16.85
CA GLN A 120 -38.48 -31.61 -16.61
C GLN A 120 -38.33 -31.34 -15.13
N ILE A 121 -37.10 -31.01 -14.69
CA ILE A 121 -36.80 -30.52 -13.36
C ILE A 121 -36.59 -29.00 -13.46
N SER A 122 -37.17 -28.26 -12.51
CA SER A 122 -37.02 -26.79 -12.41
C SER A 122 -37.04 -26.34 -10.96
N GLY A 123 -36.65 -25.11 -10.69
CA GLY A 123 -36.72 -24.54 -9.34
C GLY A 123 -36.01 -23.22 -9.23
N VAL A 124 -35.93 -22.74 -8.00
CA VAL A 124 -35.25 -21.50 -7.65
C VAL A 124 -34.25 -21.77 -6.55
N VAL A 125 -33.07 -21.17 -6.64
CA VAL A 125 -32.04 -21.20 -5.59
C VAL A 125 -31.87 -19.81 -5.02
N ILE A 126 -32.08 -19.69 -3.70
CA ILE A 126 -31.93 -18.45 -2.93
C ILE A 126 -30.92 -18.67 -1.80
N ASP A 127 -30.42 -17.61 -1.21
CA ASP A 127 -29.64 -17.65 0.04
C ASP A 127 -30.53 -17.56 1.28
N GLU A 128 -29.91 -17.50 2.46
CA GLU A 128 -30.61 -17.39 3.75
C GLU A 128 -31.32 -16.04 3.94
N GLU A 129 -30.92 -14.99 3.25
CA GLU A 129 -31.53 -13.67 3.20
C GLU A 129 -32.66 -13.59 2.17
N GLY A 130 -32.88 -14.64 1.37
CA GLY A 130 -33.92 -14.71 0.33
C GLY A 130 -33.48 -14.06 -0.99
N VAL A 131 -32.17 -13.78 -1.18
CA VAL A 131 -31.62 -13.24 -2.42
C VAL A 131 -31.33 -14.38 -3.41
N PRO A 132 -31.67 -14.25 -4.72
CA PRO A 132 -31.35 -15.26 -5.73
C PRO A 132 -29.85 -15.52 -5.85
N VAL A 133 -29.42 -16.78 -5.84
CA VAL A 133 -28.01 -17.16 -6.03
C VAL A 133 -27.77 -17.49 -7.50
N ILE A 134 -26.94 -16.67 -8.15
CA ILE A 134 -26.61 -16.75 -9.57
C ILE A 134 -25.46 -17.76 -9.78
N GLY A 135 -25.54 -18.58 -10.84
CA GLY A 135 -24.44 -19.44 -11.25
C GLY A 135 -24.27 -20.71 -10.38
N VAL A 136 -25.27 -21.09 -9.59
CA VAL A 136 -25.25 -22.36 -8.87
C VAL A 136 -25.24 -23.52 -9.86
N GLY A 137 -24.22 -24.37 -9.80
CA GLY A 137 -24.21 -25.63 -10.56
C GLY A 137 -25.24 -26.60 -10.01
N VAL A 138 -26.24 -26.95 -10.80
CA VAL A 138 -27.29 -27.93 -10.47
C VAL A 138 -27.03 -29.18 -11.33
N LEU A 139 -26.41 -30.19 -10.75
CA LEU A 139 -25.97 -31.42 -11.48
C LEU A 139 -26.63 -32.66 -10.91
N ILE A 140 -26.85 -33.68 -11.75
CA ILE A 140 -27.16 -35.00 -11.25
C ILE A 140 -25.88 -35.60 -10.67
N GLN A 141 -25.88 -35.93 -9.39
CA GLN A 141 -24.74 -36.38 -8.62
C GLN A 141 -23.97 -37.52 -9.33
N GLY A 142 -22.66 -37.32 -9.50
CA GLY A 142 -21.80 -38.27 -10.19
C GLY A 142 -21.87 -38.25 -11.72
N THR A 143 -22.55 -37.25 -12.30
CA THR A 143 -22.63 -37.05 -13.76
C THR A 143 -22.27 -35.60 -14.14
N THR A 144 -22.14 -35.32 -15.43
CA THR A 144 -22.00 -33.96 -15.97
C THR A 144 -23.33 -33.38 -16.48
N ILE A 145 -24.46 -34.04 -16.18
CA ILE A 145 -25.79 -33.65 -16.65
C ILE A 145 -26.41 -32.68 -15.66
N GLY A 146 -26.75 -31.45 -16.11
CA GLY A 146 -27.36 -30.42 -15.27
C GLY A 146 -27.34 -29.05 -15.93
N THR A 147 -27.47 -28.00 -15.12
CA THR A 147 -27.55 -26.61 -15.58
C THR A 147 -26.98 -25.67 -14.51
N GLY A 148 -26.84 -24.39 -14.81
CA GLY A 148 -26.58 -23.32 -13.84
C GLY A 148 -27.80 -22.46 -13.61
N THR A 149 -27.92 -21.81 -12.43
CA THR A 149 -28.96 -20.83 -12.16
C THR A 149 -28.74 -19.53 -12.93
N ASP A 150 -29.84 -18.90 -13.35
CA ASP A 150 -29.86 -17.59 -14.02
C ASP A 150 -29.76 -16.41 -13.02
N LEU A 151 -29.94 -15.17 -13.53
CA LEU A 151 -29.86 -13.92 -12.71
C LEU A 151 -30.91 -13.84 -11.62
N ASP A 152 -32.03 -14.54 -11.78
CA ASP A 152 -33.14 -14.60 -10.83
C ASP A 152 -33.10 -15.88 -9.98
N GLY A 153 -31.97 -16.63 -10.03
CA GLY A 153 -31.78 -17.87 -9.30
C GLY A 153 -32.55 -19.07 -9.86
N ASN A 154 -33.25 -18.93 -11.01
CA ASN A 154 -34.02 -20.03 -11.60
C ASN A 154 -33.12 -21.00 -12.35
N PHE A 155 -33.53 -22.28 -12.33
CA PHE A 155 -32.89 -23.31 -13.15
C PHE A 155 -33.94 -24.24 -13.74
N SER A 156 -33.61 -24.82 -14.88
CA SER A 156 -34.49 -25.83 -15.53
C SER A 156 -33.66 -26.71 -16.47
N PHE A 157 -33.85 -28.02 -16.39
CA PHE A 157 -33.28 -28.96 -17.34
C PHE A 157 -34.12 -30.24 -17.43
N VAL A 158 -33.89 -31.04 -18.46
CA VAL A 158 -34.62 -32.31 -18.70
C VAL A 158 -33.91 -33.46 -17.99
N LEU A 159 -34.64 -34.19 -17.15
CA LEU A 159 -34.14 -35.39 -16.48
C LEU A 159 -34.10 -36.55 -17.48
N PRO A 160 -32.94 -37.19 -17.72
CA PRO A 160 -32.85 -38.39 -18.55
C PRO A 160 -33.66 -39.55 -17.95
N GLU A 161 -34.23 -40.38 -18.81
CA GLU A 161 -34.99 -41.57 -18.41
C GLU A 161 -34.11 -42.53 -17.56
N GLY A 162 -34.66 -43.03 -16.48
CA GLY A 162 -33.98 -43.96 -15.56
C GLY A 162 -33.17 -43.28 -14.44
N MET A 163 -33.13 -41.95 -14.37
CA MET A 163 -32.38 -41.19 -13.32
C MET A 163 -33.28 -40.65 -12.20
N GLU A 164 -34.52 -41.14 -12.07
CA GLU A 164 -35.46 -40.70 -11.03
C GLU A 164 -34.97 -41.02 -9.60
N ASN A 165 -34.15 -42.09 -9.47
CA ASN A 165 -33.59 -42.50 -8.18
C ASN A 165 -32.25 -41.80 -7.84
N SER A 166 -31.76 -40.90 -8.69
CA SER A 166 -30.54 -40.13 -8.48
C SER A 166 -30.79 -38.96 -7.55
N SER A 167 -29.72 -38.26 -7.20
CA SER A 167 -29.75 -37.01 -6.41
C SER A 167 -29.32 -35.83 -7.25
N LEU A 168 -29.85 -34.64 -6.96
CA LEU A 168 -29.33 -33.37 -7.48
C LEU A 168 -28.31 -32.80 -6.50
N GLU A 169 -27.20 -32.40 -7.02
CA GLU A 169 -26.16 -31.69 -6.30
C GLU A 169 -26.19 -30.19 -6.67
N PHE A 170 -26.36 -29.33 -5.69
CA PHE A 170 -26.34 -27.89 -5.81
C PHE A 170 -25.02 -27.38 -5.25
N SER A 171 -24.17 -26.85 -6.10
CA SER A 171 -22.86 -26.34 -5.70
C SER A 171 -22.58 -24.95 -6.25
N CYS A 172 -22.09 -24.06 -5.39
CA CYS A 172 -21.68 -22.71 -5.74
C CYS A 172 -20.52 -22.29 -4.84
N LEU A 173 -19.60 -21.51 -5.38
CA LEU A 173 -18.49 -20.96 -4.60
C LEU A 173 -19.02 -20.04 -3.49
N GLY A 174 -18.65 -20.32 -2.25
CA GLY A 174 -19.11 -19.57 -1.07
C GLY A 174 -20.40 -20.10 -0.43
N TYR A 175 -20.91 -21.24 -0.89
CA TYR A 175 -22.08 -21.90 -0.32
C TYR A 175 -21.81 -23.38 -0.05
N THR A 176 -22.44 -23.91 1.01
CA THR A 176 -22.37 -25.32 1.35
C THR A 176 -23.08 -26.14 0.28
N THR A 177 -22.39 -27.11 -0.32
CA THR A 177 -22.98 -28.01 -1.31
C THR A 177 -24.14 -28.80 -0.70
N GLN A 178 -25.30 -28.79 -1.35
CA GLN A 178 -26.50 -29.54 -0.94
C GLN A 178 -26.80 -30.66 -1.92
N VAL A 179 -27.22 -31.81 -1.40
CA VAL A 179 -27.60 -32.97 -2.19
C VAL A 179 -29.06 -33.39 -1.85
N LEU A 180 -29.93 -33.32 -2.84
CA LEU A 180 -31.34 -33.64 -2.69
C LEU A 180 -31.76 -34.79 -3.62
N LYS A 181 -32.43 -35.81 -3.09
CA LYS A 181 -32.99 -36.90 -3.90
C LYS A 181 -34.06 -36.41 -4.86
N ILE A 182 -34.00 -36.85 -6.11
CA ILE A 182 -34.97 -36.49 -7.14
C ILE A 182 -36.34 -37.14 -6.85
N GLY A 183 -36.41 -38.47 -6.85
CA GLY A 183 -37.67 -39.15 -6.65
C GLY A 183 -38.77 -38.70 -7.61
N ASN A 184 -39.98 -38.48 -7.08
CA ASN A 184 -41.13 -37.96 -7.85
C ASN A 184 -41.19 -36.43 -7.90
N ARG A 185 -40.20 -35.72 -7.31
CA ARG A 185 -40.18 -34.25 -7.33
C ARG A 185 -39.70 -33.72 -8.68
N ARG A 186 -40.30 -32.65 -9.14
CA ARG A 186 -39.94 -31.97 -10.40
C ARG A 186 -39.64 -30.49 -10.19
N VAL A 187 -40.03 -29.95 -9.01
CA VAL A 187 -39.71 -28.58 -8.62
C VAL A 187 -38.88 -28.58 -7.33
N PHE A 188 -37.76 -27.88 -7.35
CA PHE A 188 -36.81 -27.80 -6.24
C PHE A 188 -36.54 -26.31 -5.90
N ASN A 189 -37.13 -25.85 -4.83
CA ASN A 189 -36.78 -24.55 -4.24
C ASN A 189 -35.73 -24.82 -3.14
N VAL A 190 -34.54 -24.32 -3.34
CA VAL A 190 -33.37 -24.62 -2.50
C VAL A 190 -32.88 -23.35 -1.86
N THR A 191 -32.76 -23.35 -0.54
CA THR A 191 -32.08 -22.28 0.18
C THR A 191 -30.66 -22.76 0.44
N MET A 192 -29.67 -22.12 -0.20
CA MET A 192 -28.27 -22.43 0.04
C MET A 192 -27.79 -21.70 1.29
N THR A 193 -27.17 -22.47 2.17
CA THR A 193 -26.50 -21.91 3.35
C THR A 193 -25.15 -21.37 2.93
N SER A 194 -24.90 -20.13 3.23
CA SER A 194 -23.56 -19.53 3.02
C SER A 194 -22.52 -20.40 3.74
N ASP A 195 -21.49 -20.83 3.02
CA ASP A 195 -20.35 -21.49 3.64
C ASP A 195 -19.45 -20.43 4.29
N ALA A 196 -19.97 -19.84 5.37
CA ALA A 196 -19.29 -18.84 6.18
C ALA A 196 -17.92 -19.31 6.69
N ILE A 197 -17.66 -20.62 6.62
CA ILE A 197 -16.37 -21.22 7.02
C ILE A 197 -15.27 -20.88 5.99
N LEU A 198 -15.61 -20.60 4.74
CA LEU A 198 -14.62 -20.30 3.69
C LEU A 198 -14.40 -18.78 3.46
N MET A 199 -15.26 -17.89 3.93
CA MET A 199 -15.13 -16.43 3.73
C MET A 199 -14.88 -15.62 5.00
N GLU A 200 -15.07 -16.15 6.20
CA GLU A 200 -14.77 -15.41 7.42
C GLU A 200 -13.29 -15.48 7.80
N GLY A 201 -12.61 -14.34 7.61
CA GLY A 201 -11.41 -14.01 8.37
C GLY A 201 -10.18 -14.85 8.10
N THR A 202 -9.75 -14.97 6.83
CA THR A 202 -8.37 -15.40 6.59
C THR A 202 -7.47 -14.18 6.72
N VAL A 203 -6.66 -14.14 7.76
CA VAL A 203 -5.68 -13.07 7.98
C VAL A 203 -4.30 -13.51 7.50
N VAL A 204 -3.57 -12.58 6.89
CA VAL A 204 -2.15 -12.79 6.63
C VAL A 204 -1.41 -12.60 7.95
N THR A 205 -0.89 -13.70 8.46
CA THR A 205 -0.06 -13.70 9.67
C THR A 205 1.42 -13.50 9.31
N ALA A 206 2.28 -13.73 10.28
CA ALA A 206 3.72 -13.63 10.08
C ALA A 206 4.22 -14.53 8.93
N LEU A 207 5.29 -14.08 8.28
CA LEU A 207 5.96 -14.75 7.15
C LEU A 207 5.10 -14.83 5.86
N GLY A 208 3.96 -14.13 5.81
CA GLY A 208 3.04 -14.17 4.68
C GLY A 208 2.12 -15.40 4.66
N ILE A 209 2.02 -16.13 5.78
CA ILE A 209 1.18 -17.33 5.89
C ILE A 209 -0.27 -16.89 6.15
N LYS A 210 -1.20 -17.41 5.34
CA LYS A 210 -2.64 -17.22 5.56
C LYS A 210 -3.15 -18.18 6.63
N ARG A 211 -3.85 -17.66 7.63
CA ARG A 211 -4.47 -18.45 8.71
C ARG A 211 -5.90 -17.99 8.97
N SER A 212 -6.74 -18.89 9.44
CA SER A 212 -8.06 -18.50 9.93
C SER A 212 -7.90 -17.67 11.19
N GLU A 213 -8.56 -16.52 11.28
CA GLU A 213 -8.54 -15.64 12.45
C GLU A 213 -9.00 -16.39 13.72
N LYS A 214 -10.02 -17.22 13.60
CA LYS A 214 -10.57 -18.05 14.70
C LYS A 214 -9.55 -19.05 15.29
N ALA A 215 -8.55 -19.47 14.51
CA ALA A 215 -7.51 -20.39 14.96
C ALA A 215 -6.36 -19.72 15.72
N LEU A 216 -6.28 -18.39 15.66
CA LEU A 216 -5.15 -17.67 16.24
C LEU A 216 -5.25 -17.60 17.76
N SER A 217 -4.16 -17.91 18.45
CA SER A 217 -4.02 -17.75 19.90
C SER A 217 -3.65 -16.32 20.33
N TYR A 218 -3.66 -15.36 19.39
CA TYR A 218 -3.34 -13.95 19.61
C TYR A 218 -4.23 -13.07 18.74
N ASN A 219 -4.45 -11.84 19.20
CA ASN A 219 -5.29 -10.89 18.47
C ASN A 219 -4.57 -10.37 17.22
N VAL A 220 -5.23 -10.47 16.08
CA VAL A 220 -4.85 -9.86 14.80
C VAL A 220 -6.03 -9.02 14.35
N GLN A 221 -5.79 -7.75 14.08
CA GLN A 221 -6.80 -6.88 13.49
C GLN A 221 -6.40 -6.60 12.04
N GLN A 222 -7.33 -6.81 11.13
CA GLN A 222 -7.11 -6.55 9.70
C GLN A 222 -7.85 -5.27 9.30
N VAL A 223 -7.16 -4.44 8.52
CA VAL A 223 -7.69 -3.24 7.88
C VAL A 223 -7.59 -3.47 6.37
N ASN A 224 -8.70 -3.35 5.67
CA ASN A 224 -8.76 -3.55 4.22
C ASN A 224 -8.24 -2.34 3.44
N ALA A 225 -7.88 -2.56 2.19
CA ALA A 225 -7.37 -1.52 1.29
C ALA A 225 -8.28 -0.29 1.21
N ASP A 226 -9.59 -0.50 1.09
CA ASP A 226 -10.57 0.59 0.94
C ASP A 226 -10.58 1.51 2.16
N GLU A 227 -10.41 0.95 3.35
CA GLU A 227 -10.33 1.74 4.58
C GLU A 227 -9.05 2.59 4.66
N VAL A 228 -7.94 2.08 4.12
CA VAL A 228 -6.65 2.80 4.08
C VAL A 228 -6.68 3.92 3.03
N THR A 229 -7.31 3.67 1.88
CA THR A 229 -7.36 4.60 0.75
C THR A 229 -8.47 5.64 0.84
N MET A 230 -9.46 5.45 1.73
CA MET A 230 -10.56 6.39 1.94
C MET A 230 -10.07 7.79 2.38
N ASN A 231 -9.03 7.85 3.19
CA ASN A 231 -8.37 9.08 3.61
C ASN A 231 -6.89 9.02 3.24
N LYS A 232 -6.53 9.64 2.12
CA LYS A 232 -5.18 9.57 1.52
C LYS A 232 -4.23 10.55 2.19
N ASP A 233 -3.62 10.14 3.30
CA ASP A 233 -2.49 10.87 3.89
C ASP A 233 -1.18 10.55 3.14
N ALA A 234 -0.26 11.50 3.04
CA ALA A 234 1.07 11.29 2.46
C ALA A 234 1.86 10.19 3.20
N ASN A 235 1.61 10.01 4.50
CA ASN A 235 2.03 8.85 5.29
C ASN A 235 0.78 8.02 5.64
N PHE A 236 0.50 6.98 4.87
CA PHE A 236 -0.71 6.17 5.02
C PHE A 236 -0.88 5.53 6.41
N ILE A 237 0.19 5.43 7.19
CA ILE A 237 0.13 4.95 8.57
C ILE A 237 -0.81 5.82 9.42
N ASN A 238 -0.87 7.13 9.14
CA ASN A 238 -1.79 8.04 9.85
C ASN A 238 -3.26 7.66 9.64
N SER A 239 -3.60 7.04 8.51
CA SER A 239 -4.97 6.58 8.23
C SER A 239 -5.44 5.42 9.11
N LEU A 240 -4.53 4.73 9.80
CA LEU A 240 -4.85 3.65 10.74
C LEU A 240 -5.28 4.19 12.12
N ASN A 241 -5.11 5.48 12.36
CA ASN A 241 -5.49 6.08 13.64
C ASN A 241 -7.00 5.96 13.89
N GLY A 242 -7.37 5.40 15.04
CA GLY A 242 -8.77 5.15 15.39
C GLY A 242 -9.42 3.92 14.74
N LYS A 243 -8.72 3.20 13.84
CA LYS A 243 -9.25 2.00 13.16
C LYS A 243 -8.79 0.70 13.81
N VAL A 244 -7.70 0.74 14.55
CA VAL A 244 -7.10 -0.44 15.21
C VAL A 244 -7.08 -0.23 16.72
N ALA A 245 -7.68 -1.16 17.47
CA ALA A 245 -7.72 -1.09 18.91
C ALA A 245 -6.33 -1.23 19.54
N GLY A 246 -6.01 -0.33 20.48
CA GLY A 246 -4.72 -0.32 21.18
C GLY A 246 -3.54 0.20 20.36
N LEU A 247 -3.78 0.74 19.16
CA LEU A 247 -2.81 1.42 18.35
C LEU A 247 -2.89 2.94 18.57
N ASN A 248 -1.78 3.54 18.94
CA ASN A 248 -1.65 4.99 19.11
C ASN A 248 -0.66 5.52 18.07
N ILE A 249 -1.14 6.39 17.20
CA ILE A 249 -0.35 7.01 16.13
C ILE A 249 -0.23 8.49 16.41
N ASN A 250 1.00 8.95 16.60
CA ASN A 250 1.31 10.36 16.72
C ASN A 250 1.95 10.84 15.42
N ALA A 251 1.20 11.62 14.66
CA ALA A 251 1.70 12.25 13.44
C ALA A 251 2.82 13.25 13.76
N SER A 252 3.74 13.42 12.83
CA SER A 252 4.84 14.36 12.96
C SER A 252 4.39 15.81 12.86
N SER A 253 4.95 16.68 13.69
CA SER A 253 4.82 18.13 13.55
C SER A 253 5.78 18.72 12.50
N SER A 254 6.60 17.89 11.86
CA SER A 254 7.58 18.33 10.84
C SER A 254 6.94 18.69 9.49
N GLY A 255 5.66 18.43 9.32
CA GLY A 255 4.91 18.71 8.09
C GLY A 255 4.56 17.44 7.31
N VAL A 256 4.12 17.63 6.07
CA VAL A 256 3.65 16.54 5.20
C VAL A 256 4.76 15.52 4.94
N GLY A 257 4.40 14.22 4.97
CA GLY A 257 5.35 13.12 4.80
C GLY A 257 6.26 12.86 6.01
N GLY A 258 6.06 13.59 7.13
CA GLY A 258 6.83 13.41 8.35
C GLY A 258 6.63 12.03 8.98
N ALA A 259 7.67 11.52 9.63
CA ALA A 259 7.65 10.22 10.30
C ALA A 259 6.65 10.21 11.46
N SER A 260 5.83 9.16 11.52
CA SER A 260 4.84 8.97 12.57
C SER A 260 5.35 8.00 13.63
N LYS A 261 5.05 8.30 14.88
CA LYS A 261 5.33 7.40 16.00
C LYS A 261 4.16 6.45 16.19
N VAL A 262 4.40 5.16 16.04
CA VAL A 262 3.37 4.12 16.12
C VAL A 262 3.64 3.24 17.33
N VAL A 263 2.78 3.32 18.33
CA VAL A 263 2.94 2.61 19.61
C VAL A 263 1.74 1.69 19.83
N MET A 264 2.03 0.43 20.14
CA MET A 264 1.01 -0.57 20.46
C MET A 264 0.98 -0.86 21.97
N ARG A 265 -0.23 -0.78 22.55
CA ARG A 265 -0.47 -1.07 23.98
C ARG A 265 0.42 -0.26 24.93
N GLY A 266 0.71 0.99 24.59
CA GLY A 266 1.47 1.92 25.41
C GLY A 266 2.98 1.86 25.22
N MET A 267 3.68 2.88 25.73
CA MET A 267 5.15 2.98 25.67
C MET A 267 5.79 1.99 26.66
N LYS A 268 6.75 1.23 26.15
CA LYS A 268 7.42 0.16 26.93
C LYS A 268 8.78 0.54 27.47
N SER A 269 9.43 1.54 26.86
CA SER A 269 10.77 1.99 27.24
C SER A 269 10.90 3.49 27.16
N ILE A 270 11.71 4.07 28.04
CA ILE A 270 12.10 5.49 28.03
C ILE A 270 13.32 5.69 27.13
N SER A 271 14.21 4.71 27.07
CA SER A 271 15.51 4.79 26.39
C SER A 271 15.57 4.07 25.03
N GLN A 272 14.63 3.17 24.76
CA GLN A 272 14.56 2.41 23.51
C GLN A 272 13.32 2.77 22.70
N SER A 273 13.36 2.54 21.40
CA SER A 273 12.20 2.72 20.54
C SER A 273 11.04 1.85 21.00
N SER A 274 9.85 2.44 21.10
CA SER A 274 8.59 1.73 21.33
C SER A 274 7.77 1.57 20.06
N ASN A 275 8.35 1.89 18.88
CA ASN A 275 7.67 1.76 17.60
C ASN A 275 7.41 0.30 17.23
N ALA A 276 6.29 0.06 16.57
CA ALA A 276 5.99 -1.22 15.95
C ALA A 276 6.93 -1.52 14.77
N LEU A 277 7.21 -2.79 14.54
CA LEU A 277 7.93 -3.26 13.35
C LEU A 277 7.01 -3.20 12.13
N TYR A 278 7.52 -2.72 11.02
CA TYR A 278 6.84 -2.83 9.72
C TYR A 278 7.31 -4.06 8.98
N VAL A 279 6.39 -4.78 8.37
CA VAL A 279 6.66 -5.97 7.57
C VAL A 279 5.94 -5.83 6.24
N ILE A 280 6.65 -5.98 5.12
CA ILE A 280 6.08 -5.87 3.78
C ILE A 280 6.21 -7.20 3.06
N ASP A 281 5.07 -7.77 2.67
CA ASP A 281 4.99 -9.09 2.02
C ASP A 281 5.77 -10.18 2.78
N GLY A 282 5.69 -10.13 4.12
CA GLY A 282 6.33 -11.08 5.02
C GLY A 282 7.81 -10.82 5.34
N VAL A 283 8.42 -9.75 4.81
CA VAL A 283 9.80 -9.36 5.09
C VAL A 283 9.85 -8.15 6.02
N PRO A 284 10.54 -8.24 7.17
CA PRO A 284 10.76 -7.10 8.04
C PRO A 284 11.44 -5.96 7.30
N MET A 285 10.90 -4.75 7.48
CA MET A 285 11.49 -3.54 6.95
C MET A 285 12.38 -2.91 8.01
N TYR A 286 13.63 -2.69 7.66
CA TYR A 286 14.53 -2.00 8.55
C TYR A 286 14.33 -0.48 8.49
N THR A 287 14.17 0.12 9.65
CA THR A 287 14.12 1.56 9.82
C THR A 287 15.31 2.01 10.63
N THR A 288 16.28 2.67 10.01
CA THR A 288 17.29 3.41 10.76
C THR A 288 16.61 4.53 11.51
N ALA A 289 16.54 4.44 12.83
CA ALA A 289 16.14 5.56 13.67
C ALA A 289 17.18 6.68 13.48
N ARG A 290 16.87 7.63 12.60
CA ARG A 290 17.71 8.81 12.42
C ARG A 290 17.30 9.84 13.46
N ASP A 291 18.25 10.17 14.30
CA ASP A 291 18.24 11.25 15.29
C ASP A 291 17.02 11.30 16.22
N GLY A 292 17.24 10.78 17.39
CA GLY A 292 16.50 11.25 18.54
C GLY A 292 16.73 12.77 18.65
N GLY A 293 15.73 13.56 18.23
CA GLY A 293 15.81 15.00 18.36
C GLY A 293 16.07 15.36 19.81
N THR A 294 16.90 16.36 20.03
CA THR A 294 17.06 16.95 21.35
C THR A 294 15.95 17.98 21.60
N GLN A 295 15.74 18.35 22.85
CA GLN A 295 14.84 19.45 23.19
C GLN A 295 15.22 20.79 22.49
N PHE A 296 16.44 20.89 22.02
CA PHE A 296 16.96 22.13 21.40
C PHE A 296 16.72 22.18 19.91
N ALA A 297 16.87 21.08 19.20
CA ALA A 297 16.61 21.00 17.77
C ALA A 297 16.41 19.53 17.33
N SER A 298 15.44 19.31 16.46
CA SER A 298 15.26 18.08 15.71
C SER A 298 14.96 18.44 14.27
N GLN A 299 15.70 17.84 13.36
CA GLN A 299 15.38 17.92 11.96
C GLN A 299 14.21 16.96 11.69
N GLY A 300 13.20 17.37 10.96
CA GLY A 300 12.14 16.46 10.54
C GLY A 300 12.73 15.34 9.66
N SER A 301 12.19 14.13 9.82
CA SER A 301 12.52 12.96 8.99
C SER A 301 11.26 12.37 8.38
N THR A 302 11.43 11.69 7.26
CA THR A 302 10.37 10.89 6.64
C THR A 302 10.42 9.45 7.17
N ASP A 303 9.29 8.76 7.16
CA ASP A 303 9.20 7.36 7.53
C ASP A 303 9.40 6.48 6.29
N PRO A 304 10.31 5.50 6.30
CA PRO A 304 10.49 4.57 5.18
C PRO A 304 9.25 3.79 4.78
N ILE A 305 8.31 3.55 5.69
CA ILE A 305 7.03 2.89 5.38
C ILE A 305 6.11 3.81 4.57
N ALA A 306 6.21 5.13 4.78
CA ALA A 306 5.46 6.11 4.01
C ALA A 306 5.85 6.13 2.52
N ASP A 307 6.97 5.52 2.14
CA ASP A 307 7.37 5.40 0.74
C ASP A 307 6.44 4.51 -0.09
N ILE A 308 5.67 3.61 0.54
CA ILE A 308 4.73 2.73 -0.15
C ILE A 308 3.51 3.53 -0.60
N ASN A 309 3.07 3.29 -1.83
CA ASN A 309 1.81 3.83 -2.32
C ASN A 309 0.63 3.13 -1.62
N PRO A 310 -0.26 3.84 -0.92
CA PRO A 310 -1.41 3.23 -0.27
C PRO A 310 -2.34 2.49 -1.25
N GLU A 311 -2.41 2.91 -2.51
CA GLU A 311 -3.19 2.23 -3.54
C GLU A 311 -2.62 0.85 -3.95
N ASP A 312 -1.36 0.57 -3.64
CA ASP A 312 -0.74 -0.74 -3.87
C ASP A 312 -0.97 -1.71 -2.70
N ILE A 313 -1.61 -1.27 -1.63
CA ILE A 313 -1.90 -2.09 -0.45
C ILE A 313 -3.16 -2.92 -0.70
N GLU A 314 -3.10 -4.22 -0.43
CA GLU A 314 -4.25 -5.13 -0.43
C GLU A 314 -4.89 -5.21 0.97
N SER A 315 -4.05 -5.35 2.00
CA SER A 315 -4.49 -5.41 3.39
C SER A 315 -3.37 -5.05 4.36
N ILE A 316 -3.75 -4.63 5.56
CA ILE A 316 -2.84 -4.40 6.67
C ILE A 316 -3.31 -5.25 7.85
N SER A 317 -2.43 -6.14 8.35
CA SER A 317 -2.68 -6.93 9.55
C SER A 317 -1.82 -6.42 10.70
N VAL A 318 -2.44 -6.12 11.83
CA VAL A 318 -1.76 -5.62 13.02
C VAL A 318 -1.61 -6.74 14.04
N LEU A 319 -0.37 -7.16 14.25
CA LEU A 319 0.01 -8.22 15.19
C LEU A 319 0.45 -7.60 16.51
N THR A 320 -0.25 -7.93 17.59
CA THR A 320 0.05 -7.34 18.89
C THR A 320 0.82 -8.31 19.79
N GLY A 321 1.77 -7.79 20.57
CA GLY A 321 2.41 -8.49 21.68
C GLY A 321 3.50 -9.50 21.32
N ALA A 322 3.72 -10.47 22.22
CA ALA A 322 4.83 -11.42 22.17
C ALA A 322 4.79 -12.38 20.97
N ALA A 323 3.62 -12.62 20.38
CA ALA A 323 3.47 -13.46 19.21
C ALA A 323 4.22 -12.91 18.00
N ALA A 324 4.23 -11.59 17.82
CA ALA A 324 5.02 -10.95 16.76
C ALA A 324 6.52 -11.17 16.96
N ALA A 325 7.01 -11.08 18.20
CA ALA A 325 8.42 -11.31 18.55
C ALA A 325 8.86 -12.76 18.32
N ALA A 326 8.01 -13.74 18.60
CA ALA A 326 8.31 -15.15 18.36
C ALA A 326 8.46 -15.49 16.87
N LEU A 327 7.91 -14.66 15.99
CA LEU A 327 7.94 -14.87 14.54
C LEU A 327 8.99 -13.98 13.83
N TYR A 328 9.15 -12.72 14.27
CA TYR A 328 10.02 -11.74 13.64
C TYR A 328 11.26 -11.35 14.46
N GLY A 329 11.43 -11.93 15.65
CA GLY A 329 12.55 -11.64 16.54
C GLY A 329 12.36 -10.41 17.43
N SER A 330 13.48 -9.90 18.00
CA SER A 330 13.50 -8.79 18.96
C SER A 330 12.85 -7.51 18.42
N ASP A 331 12.98 -7.23 17.13
CA ASP A 331 12.50 -6.01 16.50
C ASP A 331 10.96 -5.88 16.54
N ALA A 332 10.29 -7.04 16.62
CA ALA A 332 8.84 -7.10 16.79
C ALA A 332 8.36 -7.16 18.25
N ALA A 333 9.22 -6.92 19.23
CA ALA A 333 8.84 -6.93 20.65
C ALA A 333 7.72 -5.92 20.98
N ASN A 334 7.61 -4.85 20.21
CA ASN A 334 6.57 -3.83 20.33
C ASN A 334 5.32 -4.11 19.48
N GLY A 335 5.26 -5.26 18.80
CA GLY A 335 4.24 -5.61 17.82
C GLY A 335 4.71 -5.37 16.40
N ALA A 336 3.91 -5.82 15.43
CA ALA A 336 4.22 -5.68 14.00
C ALA A 336 2.99 -5.25 13.20
N ILE A 337 3.22 -4.40 12.20
CA ILE A 337 2.26 -4.00 11.17
C ILE A 337 2.67 -4.69 9.89
N VAL A 338 1.88 -5.66 9.46
CA VAL A 338 2.14 -6.47 8.26
C VAL A 338 1.32 -5.91 7.11
N VAL A 339 2.01 -5.38 6.11
CA VAL A 339 1.43 -4.83 4.89
C VAL A 339 1.53 -5.88 3.80
N THR A 340 0.40 -6.23 3.20
CA THR A 340 0.33 -7.09 2.01
C THR A 340 0.05 -6.22 0.80
N THR A 341 0.87 -6.34 -0.25
CA THR A 341 0.71 -5.54 -1.46
C THR A 341 -0.11 -6.29 -2.52
N LYS A 342 -0.81 -5.52 -3.37
CA LYS A 342 -1.67 -6.03 -4.44
C LYS A 342 -0.87 -6.89 -5.42
N LYS A 343 -1.54 -7.95 -5.91
CA LYS A 343 -1.06 -8.82 -6.99
C LYS A 343 -1.90 -8.60 -8.25
N GLY A 344 -1.41 -9.08 -9.38
CA GLY A 344 -2.23 -9.23 -10.58
C GLY A 344 -3.44 -10.11 -10.30
N LYS A 345 -4.55 -9.83 -10.97
CA LYS A 345 -5.77 -10.65 -10.89
C LYS A 345 -6.01 -11.35 -12.21
N GLU A 346 -6.57 -12.55 -12.14
CA GLU A 346 -7.08 -13.25 -13.28
C GLU A 346 -8.25 -12.48 -13.91
N GLY A 347 -8.35 -12.51 -15.23
CA GLY A 347 -9.43 -11.91 -15.98
C GLY A 347 -8.99 -10.89 -17.03
N LYS A 348 -9.95 -10.09 -17.49
CA LYS A 348 -9.72 -9.01 -18.46
C LYS A 348 -8.87 -7.90 -17.84
N LEU A 349 -8.19 -7.17 -18.71
CA LEU A 349 -7.46 -5.96 -18.33
C LEU A 349 -8.34 -5.04 -17.47
N SER A 350 -7.90 -4.80 -16.24
CA SER A 350 -8.53 -3.85 -15.31
C SER A 350 -7.58 -2.68 -15.09
N ALA A 351 -8.05 -1.47 -15.34
CA ALA A 351 -7.31 -0.25 -15.07
C ALA A 351 -8.08 0.60 -14.05
N THR A 352 -7.39 1.07 -13.03
CA THR A 352 -7.93 1.96 -12.01
C THR A 352 -7.12 3.24 -11.99
N ALA A 353 -7.78 4.38 -12.05
CA ALA A 353 -7.18 5.68 -11.86
C ALA A 353 -7.85 6.40 -10.69
N SER A 354 -7.08 7.02 -9.83
CA SER A 354 -7.59 7.80 -8.72
C SER A 354 -6.83 9.12 -8.61
N ALA A 355 -7.55 10.19 -8.26
CA ALA A 355 -6.98 11.49 -7.98
C ALA A 355 -7.69 12.09 -6.76
N SER A 356 -6.93 12.76 -5.90
CA SER A 356 -7.49 13.51 -4.77
C SER A 356 -6.71 14.79 -4.51
N VAL A 357 -7.41 15.79 -4.03
CA VAL A 357 -6.83 17.05 -3.57
C VAL A 357 -7.29 17.27 -2.14
N GLU A 358 -6.33 17.50 -1.25
CA GLU A 358 -6.56 17.79 0.16
C GLU A 358 -6.14 19.21 0.49
N PHE A 359 -6.97 19.93 1.23
CA PHE A 359 -6.68 21.27 1.76
C PHE A 359 -6.53 21.20 3.26
N MET A 360 -5.39 21.67 3.77
CA MET A 360 -5.05 21.61 5.17
C MET A 360 -4.96 23.02 5.77
N THR A 361 -5.59 23.20 6.93
CA THR A 361 -5.50 24.43 7.72
C THR A 361 -5.18 24.10 9.17
N PRO A 362 -4.55 25.01 9.95
CA PRO A 362 -4.34 24.79 11.37
C PRO A 362 -5.65 24.54 12.11
N PHE A 363 -5.76 23.43 12.82
CA PHE A 363 -6.97 23.03 13.53
C PHE A 363 -6.97 23.49 14.99
N VAL A 364 -5.85 23.26 15.69
CA VAL A 364 -5.69 23.67 17.08
C VAL A 364 -4.45 24.53 17.22
N LEU A 365 -4.60 25.69 17.76
CA LEU A 365 -3.53 26.63 18.04
C LEU A 365 -3.57 27.04 19.52
N PRO A 366 -2.42 27.42 20.11
CA PRO A 366 -2.40 27.98 21.45
C PRO A 366 -3.33 29.19 21.57
N ARG A 367 -4.05 29.30 22.69
CA ARG A 367 -4.86 30.48 23.00
C ARG A 367 -3.95 31.54 23.60
N PHE A 368 -3.88 32.67 22.91
CA PHE A 368 -3.07 33.80 23.37
C PHE A 368 -3.94 34.82 24.08
N GLN A 369 -3.34 35.53 25.04
CA GLN A 369 -3.96 36.70 25.62
C GLN A 369 -3.91 37.88 24.61
N ASN A 370 -4.95 38.69 24.55
CA ASN A 370 -5.10 39.86 23.69
C ASN A 370 -5.47 41.12 24.49
N ARG A 371 -5.15 41.14 25.79
CA ARG A 371 -5.48 42.24 26.68
C ARG A 371 -4.32 43.18 26.89
N TYR A 372 -3.10 42.65 26.94
CA TYR A 372 -1.88 43.41 27.18
C TYR A 372 -0.97 43.35 25.96
N GLY A 373 -0.34 44.48 25.66
CA GLY A 373 0.61 44.61 24.56
C GLY A 373 2.03 44.18 24.93
N THR A 374 2.98 44.58 24.08
CA THR A 374 4.40 44.28 24.23
C THR A 374 5.01 44.86 25.50
N GLY A 375 5.96 44.13 26.11
CA GLY A 375 6.69 44.56 27.29
C GLY A 375 6.27 43.90 28.59
N ASP A 376 6.70 44.47 29.71
CA ASP A 376 6.26 44.10 31.05
C ASP A 376 5.93 45.37 31.87
N LEU A 377 5.62 45.22 33.17
CA LEU A 377 5.26 46.33 34.07
C LEU A 377 6.29 47.47 34.10
N ASN A 378 7.53 47.18 33.72
CA ASN A 378 8.65 48.14 33.82
C ASN A 378 9.22 48.53 32.45
N SER A 379 8.75 47.99 31.37
CA SER A 379 9.23 48.29 30.01
C SER A 379 8.08 48.55 29.06
N SER A 380 7.98 49.75 28.57
CA SER A 380 7.00 50.18 27.57
C SER A 380 7.50 50.02 26.12
N ILE A 381 8.56 49.26 25.88
CA ILE A 381 9.27 49.28 24.62
C ILE A 381 8.79 48.21 23.68
N GLY A 382 8.38 48.59 22.49
CA GLY A 382 7.78 47.77 21.45
C GLY A 382 8.66 46.72 20.76
N SER A 383 9.77 46.30 21.38
CA SER A 383 10.69 45.28 20.81
C SER A 383 10.93 44.06 21.69
N ASP A 384 10.09 43.86 22.70
CA ASP A 384 10.21 42.73 23.63
C ASP A 384 9.25 41.59 23.24
N VAL A 385 9.65 40.35 23.47
CA VAL A 385 8.82 39.17 23.31
C VAL A 385 7.78 38.98 24.41
N ARG A 386 7.94 39.67 25.51
CA ARG A 386 6.99 39.68 26.61
C ARG A 386 5.71 40.40 26.21
N SER A 387 4.56 39.87 26.61
CA SER A 387 3.24 40.41 26.27
C SER A 387 2.46 40.81 27.55
N TRP A 388 3.12 41.53 28.47
CA TRP A 388 2.57 41.99 29.75
C TRP A 388 2.81 43.47 29.96
N GLY A 389 2.90 44.23 28.86
CA GLY A 389 3.04 45.67 28.88
C GLY A 389 1.73 46.41 29.11
N ASN A 390 1.56 47.56 28.46
CA ASN A 390 0.36 48.37 28.61
C ASN A 390 -0.91 47.67 28.10
N LEU A 391 -2.05 48.03 28.69
CA LEU A 391 -3.35 47.58 28.24
C LEU A 391 -3.57 47.99 26.76
N MET A 392 -3.99 47.05 25.96
CA MET A 392 -4.33 47.31 24.56
C MET A 392 -5.64 48.08 24.45
N ASN A 393 -5.68 49.03 23.52
CA ASN A 393 -6.83 49.85 23.17
C ASN A 393 -6.86 50.01 21.64
N ASP A 394 -7.67 50.92 21.12
CA ASP A 394 -7.82 51.15 19.68
C ASP A 394 -6.52 51.59 19.00
N ALA A 395 -5.58 52.22 19.72
CA ALA A 395 -4.30 52.64 19.17
C ALA A 395 -3.26 51.51 19.07
N ASN A 396 -3.32 50.55 20.00
CA ASN A 396 -2.42 49.37 20.06
C ASN A 396 -3.15 48.02 20.01
N ASN A 397 -4.25 48.00 19.29
CA ASN A 397 -5.11 46.84 19.08
C ASN A 397 -4.32 45.65 18.51
N PRO A 398 -4.72 44.39 18.79
CA PRO A 398 -4.07 43.21 18.20
C PRO A 398 -4.08 43.23 16.67
N LYS A 399 -2.90 43.34 16.10
CA LYS A 399 -2.68 43.38 14.64
C LYS A 399 -2.20 42.05 14.06
N TYR A 400 -1.93 41.06 14.93
CA TYR A 400 -1.34 39.82 14.54
C TYR A 400 -2.08 38.62 15.13
N SER A 401 -2.37 37.61 14.28
CA SER A 401 -2.87 36.32 14.67
C SER A 401 -2.11 35.23 13.93
N PRO A 402 -1.37 34.33 14.62
CA PRO A 402 -0.60 33.27 13.92
C PRO A 402 -1.39 32.47 12.92
N ALA A 403 -2.66 32.17 13.25
CA ALA A 403 -3.53 31.36 12.37
C ALA A 403 -3.80 32.03 11.02
N LYS A 404 -3.95 33.36 11.01
CA LYS A 404 -4.31 34.12 9.81
C LYS A 404 -3.08 34.63 9.05
N ASP A 405 -2.07 35.03 9.81
CA ASP A 405 -1.00 35.89 9.27
C ASP A 405 0.27 35.11 8.94
N TYR A 406 0.54 34.02 9.66
CA TYR A 406 1.73 33.20 9.42
C TYR A 406 1.44 31.92 8.64
N PHE A 407 0.47 31.12 9.07
CA PHE A 407 0.16 29.87 8.39
C PHE A 407 -0.53 30.12 7.05
N GLN A 408 -0.30 29.22 6.12
CA GLN A 408 -0.97 29.18 4.82
C GLN A 408 -1.88 27.95 4.72
N THR A 409 -2.76 27.91 3.74
CA THR A 409 -3.47 26.70 3.39
C THR A 409 -2.49 25.72 2.73
N GLY A 410 -2.30 24.56 3.34
CA GLY A 410 -1.56 23.46 2.72
C GLY A 410 -2.42 22.81 1.66
N VAL A 411 -1.79 22.32 0.60
CA VAL A 411 -2.47 21.61 -0.50
C VAL A 411 -1.66 20.38 -0.85
N THR A 412 -2.34 19.22 -0.88
CA THR A 412 -1.74 17.96 -1.31
C THR A 412 -2.51 17.40 -2.51
N HIS A 413 -1.81 17.13 -3.59
CA HIS A 413 -2.32 16.42 -4.76
C HIS A 413 -1.81 14.97 -4.69
N ASN A 414 -2.72 14.01 -4.84
CA ASN A 414 -2.39 12.60 -4.93
C ASN A 414 -3.02 12.04 -6.21
N GLU A 415 -2.20 11.49 -7.10
CA GLU A 415 -2.65 10.79 -8.28
C GLU A 415 -2.07 9.37 -8.30
N SER A 416 -2.87 8.42 -8.76
CA SER A 416 -2.44 7.03 -8.91
C SER A 416 -3.15 6.38 -10.09
N VAL A 417 -2.39 5.58 -10.83
CA VAL A 417 -2.91 4.72 -11.90
C VAL A 417 -2.38 3.33 -11.67
N SER A 418 -3.24 2.33 -11.74
CA SER A 418 -2.84 0.93 -11.69
C SER A 418 -3.52 0.12 -12.78
N VAL A 419 -2.80 -0.90 -13.25
CA VAL A 419 -3.27 -1.84 -14.27
C VAL A 419 -3.02 -3.24 -13.78
N SER A 420 -4.06 -4.07 -13.83
CA SER A 420 -4.00 -5.49 -13.49
C SER A 420 -4.49 -6.31 -14.68
N MET A 421 -3.77 -7.35 -15.04
CA MET A 421 -4.13 -8.29 -16.11
C MET A 421 -3.56 -9.66 -15.83
N GLY A 422 -4.18 -10.68 -16.38
CA GLY A 422 -3.63 -12.02 -16.28
C GLY A 422 -4.60 -13.13 -16.64
N ASN A 423 -4.09 -14.34 -16.58
CA ASN A 423 -4.82 -15.57 -16.68
C ASN A 423 -4.51 -16.45 -15.46
N GLU A 424 -5.05 -17.68 -15.41
CA GLU A 424 -4.80 -18.63 -14.31
C GLU A 424 -3.31 -18.82 -13.99
N LYS A 425 -2.43 -18.76 -15.01
CA LYS A 425 -1.00 -19.08 -14.87
C LYS A 425 -0.08 -17.89 -14.75
N ASN A 426 -0.48 -16.74 -15.26
CA ASN A 426 0.35 -15.55 -15.25
C ASN A 426 -0.48 -14.31 -14.98
N GLN A 427 -0.13 -13.57 -13.94
CA GLN A 427 -0.84 -12.36 -13.53
C GLN A 427 0.17 -11.24 -13.31
N SER A 428 -0.13 -10.07 -13.84
CA SER A 428 0.72 -8.89 -13.75
C SER A 428 -0.03 -7.72 -13.15
N TYR A 429 0.65 -6.97 -12.31
CA TYR A 429 0.21 -5.72 -11.73
C TYR A 429 1.26 -4.63 -12.01
N LEU A 430 0.82 -3.48 -12.47
CA LEU A 430 1.65 -2.30 -12.69
C LEU A 430 0.96 -1.10 -12.06
N SER A 431 1.69 -0.28 -11.32
CA SER A 431 1.16 0.96 -10.77
C SER A 431 2.16 2.10 -10.90
N GLY A 432 1.62 3.32 -10.97
CA GLY A 432 2.36 4.55 -10.87
C GLY A 432 1.58 5.56 -10.03
N SER A 433 2.27 6.27 -9.12
CA SER A 433 1.61 7.31 -8.34
C SER A 433 2.51 8.53 -8.13
N SER A 434 1.87 9.67 -7.92
CA SER A 434 2.51 10.91 -7.55
C SER A 434 1.84 11.54 -6.32
N ILE A 435 2.65 12.12 -5.45
CA ILE A 435 2.22 13.01 -4.38
C ILE A 435 3.00 14.32 -4.52
N ASP A 436 2.30 15.43 -4.62
CA ASP A 436 2.87 16.77 -4.56
C ASP A 436 2.16 17.57 -3.48
N SER A 437 2.91 18.01 -2.47
CA SER A 437 2.33 18.65 -1.29
C SER A 437 3.08 19.90 -0.87
N TYR A 438 2.30 20.94 -0.58
CA TYR A 438 2.70 22.16 0.09
C TYR A 438 2.12 22.16 1.51
N GLY A 439 2.97 22.28 2.52
CA GLY A 439 2.54 22.29 3.92
C GLY A 439 1.91 23.63 4.35
N ILE A 440 1.33 23.61 5.56
CA ILE A 440 0.75 24.82 6.18
C ILE A 440 1.81 25.82 6.65
N VAL A 441 3.06 25.39 6.80
CA VAL A 441 4.21 26.26 7.10
C VAL A 441 4.81 26.75 5.78
N PRO A 442 5.06 28.04 5.61
CA PRO A 442 5.61 28.58 4.36
C PRO A 442 6.89 27.86 3.92
N ASN A 443 7.01 27.59 2.62
CA ASN A 443 8.14 26.90 1.96
C ASN A 443 8.42 25.47 2.42
N ASN A 444 7.49 24.82 3.14
CA ASN A 444 7.52 23.39 3.38
C ASN A 444 6.93 22.67 2.16
N ARG A 445 7.65 21.68 1.63
CA ARG A 445 7.22 20.94 0.45
C ARG A 445 7.63 19.46 0.52
N TYR A 446 6.76 18.59 0.01
CA TYR A 446 6.98 17.15 -0.11
C TYR A 446 6.54 16.66 -1.48
N ASN A 447 7.39 15.90 -2.16
CA ASN A 447 7.07 15.25 -3.44
C ASN A 447 7.51 13.80 -3.38
N ARG A 448 6.69 12.91 -3.94
CA ARG A 448 7.02 11.48 -4.08
C ARG A 448 6.43 10.92 -5.36
N TYR A 449 7.23 10.11 -6.05
CA TYR A 449 6.85 9.35 -7.23
C TYR A 449 7.15 7.89 -6.99
N ASN A 450 6.17 7.02 -7.24
CA ASN A 450 6.28 5.57 -7.10
C ASN A 450 5.99 4.89 -8.42
N PHE A 451 6.75 3.83 -8.72
CA PHE A 451 6.47 2.89 -9.79
C PHE A 451 6.62 1.49 -9.23
N THR A 452 5.61 0.65 -9.42
CA THR A 452 5.61 -0.74 -8.95
C THR A 452 5.21 -1.66 -10.08
N PHE A 453 5.96 -2.74 -10.24
CA PHE A 453 5.64 -3.87 -11.09
C PHE A 453 5.65 -5.15 -10.26
N ARG A 454 4.63 -5.99 -10.41
CA ARG A 454 4.57 -7.32 -9.80
C ARG A 454 4.04 -8.32 -10.81
N ASN A 455 4.66 -9.49 -10.84
CA ASN A 455 4.22 -10.62 -11.66
C ASN A 455 4.20 -11.89 -10.82
N THR A 456 3.11 -12.64 -10.93
CA THR A 456 2.96 -13.98 -10.36
C THR A 456 2.77 -14.97 -11.49
N THR A 457 3.58 -16.02 -11.51
CA THR A 457 3.55 -17.03 -12.57
C THR A 457 3.56 -18.43 -11.96
N SER A 458 2.64 -19.29 -12.46
CA SER A 458 2.57 -20.70 -12.11
C SER A 458 3.03 -21.55 -13.30
N PHE A 459 3.87 -22.56 -13.05
CA PHE A 459 4.43 -23.46 -14.06
C PHE A 459 4.62 -24.87 -13.49
N LEU A 460 5.11 -25.84 -14.28
CA LEU A 460 5.21 -27.26 -13.94
C LEU A 460 3.87 -27.86 -13.48
N LYS A 461 2.80 -27.66 -14.27
CA LYS A 461 1.43 -28.11 -13.95
C LYS A 461 0.94 -27.55 -12.60
N ASP A 462 1.14 -26.26 -12.41
CA ASP A 462 0.74 -25.46 -11.24
C ASP A 462 1.38 -25.90 -9.91
N LYS A 463 2.47 -26.65 -9.96
CA LYS A 463 3.24 -27.03 -8.76
C LYS A 463 4.32 -26.04 -8.37
N MET A 464 4.73 -25.17 -9.26
CA MET A 464 5.79 -24.21 -9.00
C MET A 464 5.27 -22.79 -9.26
N HIS A 465 5.49 -21.89 -8.30
CA HIS A 465 4.99 -20.52 -8.33
C HIS A 465 6.15 -19.54 -8.13
N LEU A 466 6.22 -18.56 -9.00
CA LEU A 466 7.15 -17.43 -8.89
C LEU A 466 6.35 -16.15 -8.64
N ASP A 467 6.70 -15.41 -7.59
CA ASP A 467 6.18 -14.07 -7.31
C ASP A 467 7.37 -13.10 -7.32
N PHE A 468 7.39 -12.22 -8.30
CA PHE A 468 8.43 -11.21 -8.48
C PHE A 468 7.84 -9.82 -8.39
N SER A 469 8.48 -8.92 -7.63
CA SER A 469 8.11 -7.51 -7.60
C SER A 469 9.33 -6.60 -7.65
N ALA A 470 9.16 -5.46 -8.31
CA ALA A 470 10.15 -4.40 -8.41
C ALA A 470 9.45 -3.05 -8.19
N SER A 471 9.99 -2.24 -7.28
CA SER A 471 9.48 -0.89 -7.03
C SER A 471 10.61 0.12 -7.06
N PHE A 472 10.33 1.27 -7.65
CA PHE A 472 11.21 2.44 -7.65
C PHE A 472 10.46 3.62 -7.04
N ILE A 473 11.10 4.29 -6.09
CA ILE A 473 10.55 5.44 -5.39
C ILE A 473 11.56 6.58 -5.47
N SER A 474 11.10 7.76 -5.91
CA SER A 474 11.88 9.00 -5.84
C SER A 474 11.12 10.00 -4.98
N GLN A 475 11.76 10.46 -3.91
CA GLN A 475 11.19 11.35 -2.93
C GLN A 475 12.06 12.59 -2.76
N LYS A 476 11.39 13.72 -2.57
CA LYS A 476 12.03 14.98 -2.22
C LYS A 476 11.23 15.66 -1.12
N ASP A 477 11.87 16.01 -0.02
CA ASP A 477 11.32 16.90 0.98
C ASP A 477 12.17 18.16 1.11
N LYS A 478 11.51 19.26 1.38
CA LYS A 478 12.14 20.58 1.56
C LYS A 478 11.58 21.24 2.79
N ASN A 479 12.48 21.71 3.66
CA ASN A 479 12.18 22.50 4.85
C ASN A 479 11.13 21.84 5.76
N MET A 480 11.29 20.56 6.04
CA MET A 480 10.56 19.95 7.14
C MET A 480 10.76 20.79 8.39
N THR A 481 9.65 21.12 9.06
CA THR A 481 9.66 22.04 10.20
C THR A 481 10.51 21.45 11.33
N ASN A 482 11.52 22.22 11.78
CA ASN A 482 12.30 21.86 12.95
C ASN A 482 11.41 21.81 14.18
N GLN A 483 11.71 20.85 15.03
CA GLN A 483 11.16 20.77 16.38
C GLN A 483 12.20 21.28 17.40
N GLY A 484 11.78 21.54 18.61
CA GLY A 484 12.63 22.15 19.62
C GLY A 484 12.63 23.67 19.52
N THR A 485 13.63 24.28 20.14
CA THR A 485 13.69 25.75 20.28
C THR A 485 14.51 26.43 19.19
N TYR A 486 15.52 25.73 18.64
CA TYR A 486 16.43 26.35 17.68
C TYR A 486 15.97 26.13 16.23
N ASN A 487 16.12 27.20 15.44
CA ASN A 487 15.78 27.16 14.01
C ASN A 487 14.34 26.66 13.72
N ASN A 488 13.44 26.86 14.69
CA ASN A 488 12.03 26.52 14.60
C ASN A 488 11.22 27.79 14.29
N PRO A 489 10.60 27.89 13.11
CA PRO A 489 9.87 29.07 12.72
C PRO A 489 8.63 29.33 13.59
N LEU A 490 8.07 28.30 14.20
CA LEU A 490 6.89 28.41 15.06
C LEU A 490 7.19 29.19 16.36
N VAL A 491 8.43 29.08 16.85
CA VAL A 491 8.83 29.85 18.06
C VAL A 491 8.65 31.35 17.81
N GLY A 492 9.27 31.88 16.74
CA GLY A 492 9.14 33.28 16.38
C GLY A 492 7.68 33.67 16.09
N ALA A 493 6.92 32.81 15.39
CA ALA A 493 5.53 33.09 15.08
C ALA A 493 4.63 33.15 16.32
N TYR A 494 4.87 32.32 17.34
CA TYR A 494 4.02 32.24 18.52
C TYR A 494 4.34 33.30 19.56
N ILE A 495 5.61 33.67 19.73
CA ILE A 495 6.02 34.67 20.71
C ILE A 495 6.03 36.11 20.18
N PHE A 496 5.79 36.31 18.89
CA PHE A 496 5.67 37.65 18.34
C PHE A 496 4.52 38.42 19.02
N PRO A 497 4.75 39.64 19.54
CA PRO A 497 3.75 40.39 20.29
C PRO A 497 2.53 40.77 19.46
N ARG A 498 1.35 40.64 20.06
CA ARG A 498 0.06 40.86 19.41
C ARG A 498 -0.16 42.30 18.91
N SER A 499 0.39 43.26 19.60
CA SER A 499 0.28 44.69 19.26
C SER A 499 1.24 45.12 18.15
N ASN A 500 2.20 44.29 17.76
CA ASN A 500 3.20 44.64 16.77
C ASN A 500 2.75 44.30 15.34
N ASP A 501 3.31 45.04 14.39
CA ASP A 501 2.99 44.89 12.98
C ASP A 501 3.69 43.65 12.36
N TRP A 502 2.91 42.65 11.97
CA TRP A 502 3.41 41.46 11.32
C TRP A 502 3.83 41.68 9.85
N GLU A 503 3.27 42.66 9.15
CA GLU A 503 3.66 42.95 7.76
C GLU A 503 5.15 43.35 7.68
N ALA A 504 5.66 44.06 8.70
CA ALA A 504 7.09 44.34 8.78
C ALA A 504 7.94 43.05 8.89
N VAL A 505 7.41 41.97 9.49
CA VAL A 505 8.10 40.66 9.62
C VAL A 505 8.13 39.91 8.30
N ARG A 506 7.12 40.07 7.44
CA ARG A 506 7.09 39.48 6.09
C ARG A 506 8.23 40.00 5.21
N MET A 507 8.70 41.20 5.44
CA MET A 507 9.94 41.73 4.85
C MET A 507 11.16 41.17 5.59
N TYR A 508 11.32 39.86 5.56
CA TYR A 508 12.29 39.13 6.36
C TYR A 508 13.76 39.43 6.02
N GLU A 509 14.03 40.15 4.96
CA GLU A 509 15.37 40.52 4.52
C GLU A 509 15.43 41.97 4.05
N ARG A 510 16.59 42.61 4.27
CA ARG A 510 16.93 43.96 3.79
C ARG A 510 18.31 43.92 3.17
N TYR A 511 18.50 44.65 2.09
CA TYR A 511 19.81 44.74 1.45
C TYR A 511 20.76 45.59 2.29
N ASP A 512 21.90 45.00 2.65
CA ASP A 512 23.01 45.66 3.33
C ASP A 512 24.00 46.14 2.26
N VAL A 513 24.13 47.48 2.12
CA VAL A 513 24.99 48.09 1.10
C VAL A 513 26.49 47.90 1.39
N VAL A 514 26.85 47.70 2.66
CA VAL A 514 28.23 47.49 3.08
C VAL A 514 28.67 46.05 2.79
N ARG A 515 27.84 45.11 3.18
CA ARG A 515 28.09 43.68 2.93
C ARG A 515 27.74 43.23 1.52
N ARG A 516 27.00 44.05 0.77
CA ARG A 516 26.51 43.78 -0.60
C ARG A 516 25.70 42.46 -0.70
N LEU A 517 24.88 42.21 0.34
CA LEU A 517 23.99 41.04 0.39
C LEU A 517 22.72 41.37 1.19
N SER A 518 21.69 40.52 1.04
CA SER A 518 20.49 40.61 1.87
C SER A 518 20.76 40.02 3.25
N THR A 519 20.47 40.83 4.29
CA THR A 519 20.57 40.44 5.69
C THR A 519 19.21 40.26 6.31
N GLN A 520 19.15 39.45 7.36
CA GLN A 520 17.91 39.18 8.09
C GLN A 520 17.38 40.49 8.73
N TYR A 521 16.09 40.70 8.58
CA TYR A 521 15.35 41.68 9.34
C TYR A 521 14.44 41.01 10.37
N TRP A 522 14.66 41.33 11.64
CA TRP A 522 13.84 40.84 12.75
C TRP A 522 13.67 41.97 13.79
N PRO A 523 12.44 42.53 13.92
CA PRO A 523 12.25 43.75 14.73
C PRO A 523 12.39 43.54 16.25
N ILE A 524 12.33 42.27 16.69
CA ILE A 524 12.43 41.93 18.12
C ILE A 524 13.88 41.75 18.57
N GLY A 525 14.80 41.57 17.61
CA GLY A 525 16.20 41.29 17.91
C GLY A 525 16.44 39.86 18.38
N ASP A 526 17.68 39.59 18.85
CA ASP A 526 18.07 38.29 19.38
C ASP A 526 17.61 38.15 20.84
N ALA A 527 16.44 37.62 21.05
CA ALA A 527 15.97 37.25 22.39
C ALA A 527 16.46 35.85 22.80
N GLY A 528 17.77 35.62 22.67
CA GLY A 528 18.43 34.40 23.09
C GLY A 528 18.35 33.26 22.08
N MET A 529 19.33 33.17 21.16
CA MET A 529 19.66 32.07 20.25
C MET A 529 18.52 31.40 19.43
N THR A 530 17.30 31.52 19.90
CA THR A 530 16.17 30.72 19.43
C THR A 530 15.28 31.49 18.46
N MET A 531 15.30 32.81 18.54
CA MET A 531 14.38 33.66 17.81
C MET A 531 15.01 34.29 16.59
N GLN A 532 14.56 33.83 15.46
CA GLN A 532 14.82 34.47 14.19
C GLN A 532 13.47 34.80 13.51
N ASN A 533 13.52 35.66 12.51
CA ASN A 533 12.36 35.87 11.67
C ASN A 533 11.87 34.53 11.10
N PRO A 534 10.61 34.11 11.31
CA PRO A 534 10.08 32.85 10.81
C PRO A 534 10.23 32.67 9.31
N TYR A 535 10.06 33.74 8.53
CA TYR A 535 10.24 33.71 7.07
C TYR A 535 11.71 33.61 6.68
N TRP A 536 12.65 34.17 7.45
CA TRP A 536 14.08 33.95 7.26
C TRP A 536 14.42 32.47 7.42
N ILE A 537 13.92 31.83 8.47
CA ILE A 537 14.09 30.38 8.68
C ILE A 537 13.55 29.59 7.48
N ASN A 538 12.35 29.92 7.02
CA ASN A 538 11.71 29.20 5.93
C ASN A 538 12.37 29.42 4.57
N TYR A 539 12.93 30.61 4.30
CA TYR A 539 13.41 30.96 2.97
C TYR A 539 14.94 31.09 2.87
N ARG A 540 15.67 31.13 4.00
CA ARG A 540 17.12 31.30 4.02
C ARG A 540 17.86 30.24 4.84
N ASN A 541 17.19 29.49 5.72
CA ASN A 541 17.76 28.34 6.41
C ASN A 541 17.20 27.05 5.77
N LEU A 542 17.69 26.79 4.55
CA LEU A 542 17.13 25.77 3.68
C LEU A 542 17.68 24.38 3.98
N ARG A 543 16.81 23.39 4.00
CA ARG A 543 17.12 21.97 4.11
C ARG A 543 16.35 21.19 3.07
N GLU A 544 17.02 20.26 2.42
CA GLU A 544 16.42 19.43 1.39
C GLU A 544 16.97 18.02 1.49
N ASN A 545 16.09 17.01 1.51
CA ASN A 545 16.42 15.62 1.26
C ASN A 545 15.93 15.24 -0.14
N ARG A 546 16.75 14.46 -0.83
CA ARG A 546 16.37 13.74 -2.04
C ARG A 546 16.75 12.29 -1.88
N LYS A 547 15.76 11.41 -1.91
CA LYS A 547 15.90 9.97 -1.73
C LYS A 547 15.43 9.24 -2.97
N ASP A 548 16.27 8.34 -3.48
CA ASP A 548 15.92 7.37 -4.50
C ASP A 548 16.04 5.96 -3.88
N ARG A 549 14.99 5.15 -4.00
CA ARG A 549 14.88 3.82 -3.38
C ARG A 549 14.46 2.78 -4.41
N PHE A 550 15.11 1.63 -4.37
CA PHE A 550 14.79 0.45 -5.16
C PHE A 550 14.45 -0.70 -4.22
N MET A 551 13.33 -1.35 -4.45
CA MET A 551 12.93 -2.58 -3.77
C MET A 551 12.72 -3.66 -4.81
N LEU A 552 13.41 -4.80 -4.63
CA LEU A 552 13.27 -5.99 -5.45
C LEU A 552 12.91 -7.16 -4.55
N ASN A 553 11.92 -7.94 -4.91
CA ASN A 553 11.53 -9.14 -4.19
C ASN A 553 11.27 -10.26 -5.20
N ALA A 554 11.80 -11.44 -4.91
CA ALA A 554 11.54 -12.67 -5.66
C ALA A 554 11.29 -13.80 -4.67
N GLN A 555 10.15 -14.45 -4.80
CA GLN A 555 9.75 -15.62 -4.04
C GLN A 555 9.42 -16.75 -4.99
N MET A 556 10.02 -17.90 -4.76
CA MET A 556 9.71 -19.14 -5.47
C MET A 556 9.16 -20.16 -4.49
N SER A 557 8.07 -20.81 -4.83
CA SER A 557 7.50 -21.91 -4.05
C SER A 557 7.26 -23.13 -4.91
N TYR A 558 7.37 -24.31 -4.30
CA TYR A 558 7.17 -25.58 -4.97
C TYR A 558 6.33 -26.53 -4.10
N ASP A 559 5.20 -26.98 -4.66
CA ASP A 559 4.31 -27.94 -4.04
C ASP A 559 4.80 -29.36 -4.34
N ILE A 560 5.59 -29.92 -3.41
CA ILE A 560 6.14 -31.28 -3.51
C ILE A 560 4.98 -32.27 -3.44
N LEU A 561 4.09 -32.08 -2.47
CA LEU A 561 2.86 -32.84 -2.23
C LEU A 561 1.75 -31.86 -1.87
N ASP A 562 0.49 -32.25 -1.96
CA ASP A 562 -0.66 -31.39 -1.63
C ASP A 562 -0.64 -30.85 -0.20
N TRP A 563 0.13 -31.48 0.68
CA TRP A 563 0.31 -31.10 2.08
C TRP A 563 1.73 -30.62 2.42
N LEU A 564 2.67 -30.62 1.47
CA LEU A 564 4.07 -30.24 1.67
C LEU A 564 4.52 -29.26 0.59
N ASN A 565 4.77 -28.03 1.01
CA ASN A 565 5.30 -26.94 0.19
C ASN A 565 6.66 -26.49 0.70
N ILE A 566 7.56 -26.15 -0.20
CA ILE A 566 8.81 -25.47 0.11
C ILE A 566 8.84 -24.12 -0.60
N SER A 567 9.41 -23.11 0.05
CA SER A 567 9.57 -21.80 -0.58
C SER A 567 10.86 -21.14 -0.19
N GLY A 568 11.42 -20.37 -1.12
CA GLY A 568 12.57 -19.49 -0.90
C GLY A 568 12.26 -18.09 -1.38
N ARG A 569 12.74 -17.08 -0.63
CA ARG A 569 12.54 -15.69 -0.95
C ARG A 569 13.84 -14.90 -0.79
N VAL A 570 14.06 -13.96 -1.70
CA VAL A 570 15.14 -12.98 -1.61
C VAL A 570 14.55 -11.60 -1.83
N LYS A 571 14.90 -10.65 -0.96
CA LYS A 571 14.53 -9.24 -1.08
C LYS A 571 15.75 -8.36 -0.97
N MET A 572 15.83 -7.37 -1.84
CA MET A 572 16.78 -6.26 -1.75
C MET A 572 16.01 -4.95 -1.61
N ASP A 573 16.40 -4.14 -0.64
CA ASP A 573 15.85 -2.81 -0.40
C ASP A 573 17.04 -1.86 -0.25
N GLN A 574 17.20 -0.94 -1.20
CA GLN A 574 18.31 0.01 -1.20
C GLN A 574 17.82 1.42 -1.40
N SER A 575 18.20 2.33 -0.51
CA SER A 575 17.94 3.76 -0.66
C SER A 575 19.25 4.56 -0.69
N THR A 576 19.28 5.57 -1.54
CA THR A 576 20.33 6.59 -1.55
C THR A 576 19.71 7.94 -1.26
N THR A 577 20.15 8.59 -0.18
CA THR A 577 19.64 9.89 0.25
C THR A 577 20.74 10.93 0.14
N LYS A 578 20.46 12.02 -0.54
CA LYS A 578 21.29 13.23 -0.55
C LYS A 578 20.60 14.28 0.29
N TYR A 579 21.23 14.67 1.39
CA TYR A 579 20.81 15.78 2.24
C TYR A 579 21.66 17.02 1.97
N THR A 580 21.01 18.19 1.91
CA THR A 580 21.70 19.49 1.84
C THR A 580 21.12 20.46 2.87
N GLU A 581 22.01 21.18 3.53
CA GLU A 581 21.69 22.27 4.48
C GLU A 581 22.40 23.54 4.03
N LYS A 582 21.66 24.65 3.97
CA LYS A 582 22.16 25.95 3.52
C LYS A 582 21.61 27.03 4.44
N PHE A 583 22.44 27.54 5.34
CA PHE A 583 22.09 28.69 6.13
C PHE A 583 22.79 29.92 5.57
N TYR A 584 22.00 30.90 5.21
CA TYR A 584 22.52 32.12 4.57
C TYR A 584 23.24 33.04 5.59
N ALA A 585 24.13 33.84 5.06
CA ALA A 585 24.76 34.95 5.81
C ALA A 585 23.71 35.79 6.49
N SER A 586 23.98 36.27 7.72
CA SER A 586 23.02 36.94 8.62
C SER A 586 22.05 36.01 9.39
N THR A 587 22.10 34.69 9.19
CA THR A 587 21.57 33.76 10.17
C THR A 587 22.36 33.90 11.46
N PHE A 588 21.72 33.77 12.64
CA PHE A 588 22.39 33.92 13.92
C PHE A 588 23.64 33.04 14.00
N THR A 589 24.73 33.66 14.42
CA THR A 589 26.08 33.07 14.33
C THR A 589 26.21 31.78 15.15
N GLN A 590 25.42 31.60 16.19
CA GLN A 590 25.34 30.36 16.95
C GLN A 590 24.91 29.18 16.09
N LEU A 591 23.99 29.40 15.13
CA LEU A 591 23.50 28.36 14.20
C LEU A 591 24.44 28.15 13.02
N THR A 592 25.30 29.11 12.71
CA THR A 592 26.28 29.05 11.64
C THR A 592 27.70 28.74 12.14
N GLU A 593 27.83 28.23 13.38
CA GLU A 593 29.12 27.90 14.01
C GLU A 593 30.07 29.10 14.08
N SER A 594 29.51 30.28 14.39
CA SER A 594 30.16 31.59 14.47
C SER A 594 30.51 32.24 13.13
N SER A 595 30.12 31.68 11.99
CA SER A 595 30.36 32.29 10.68
C SER A 595 29.36 33.42 10.38
N GLN A 596 29.91 34.54 9.86
CA GLN A 596 29.12 35.65 9.29
C GLN A 596 28.67 35.35 7.84
N ASN A 597 29.31 34.39 7.16
CA ASN A 597 29.09 34.09 5.76
C ASN A 597 28.07 32.96 5.53
N GLY A 598 27.60 32.30 6.62
CA GLY A 598 26.61 31.25 6.58
C GLY A 598 27.18 29.85 6.89
N LEU A 599 26.36 28.83 6.67
CA LEU A 599 26.71 27.43 6.90
C LEU A 599 26.29 26.58 5.71
N TYR A 600 27.09 25.60 5.37
CA TYR A 600 26.77 24.61 4.37
C TYR A 600 26.98 23.19 4.88
N GLY A 601 25.99 22.34 4.66
CA GLY A 601 26.07 20.91 4.89
C GLY A 601 25.65 20.13 3.64
N ILE A 602 26.36 19.04 3.37
CA ILE A 602 25.99 18.04 2.36
C ILE A 602 26.32 16.67 2.90
N SER A 603 25.35 15.75 2.82
CA SER A 603 25.56 14.37 3.14
C SER A 603 25.02 13.49 2.03
N GLN A 604 25.71 12.41 1.74
CA GLN A 604 25.22 11.34 0.88
C GLN A 604 25.24 10.06 1.70
N MET A 605 24.10 9.39 1.78
CA MET A 605 23.86 8.23 2.62
C MET A 605 23.28 7.12 1.76
N THR A 606 23.77 5.91 1.98
CA THR A 606 23.24 4.70 1.34
C THR A 606 22.85 3.71 2.42
N ASP A 607 21.59 3.30 2.42
CA ASP A 607 21.05 2.24 3.25
C ASP A 607 20.72 1.06 2.34
N ARG A 608 21.13 -0.15 2.70
CA ARG A 608 20.79 -1.36 1.95
C ARG A 608 20.48 -2.50 2.90
N GLN A 609 19.35 -3.16 2.66
CA GLN A 609 19.00 -4.43 3.28
C GLN A 609 18.94 -5.51 2.20
N ILE A 610 19.62 -6.64 2.45
CA ILE A 610 19.42 -7.89 1.71
C ILE A 610 18.84 -8.90 2.70
N TYR A 611 17.69 -9.45 2.37
CA TYR A 611 17.02 -10.47 3.15
C TYR A 611 16.79 -11.71 2.31
N ALA A 612 17.07 -12.87 2.88
CA ALA A 612 16.70 -14.15 2.26
C ALA A 612 16.11 -15.08 3.31
N ASP A 613 15.14 -15.89 2.92
CA ASP A 613 14.59 -16.96 3.75
C ASP A 613 14.30 -18.22 2.93
N PHE A 614 14.25 -19.33 3.65
CA PHE A 614 13.78 -20.61 3.14
C PHE A 614 12.79 -21.20 4.15
N LEU A 615 11.65 -21.68 3.65
CA LEU A 615 10.53 -22.19 4.43
C LEU A 615 10.14 -23.59 3.95
N VAL A 616 9.81 -24.46 4.90
CA VAL A 616 9.13 -25.72 4.69
C VAL A 616 7.77 -25.63 5.38
N ASN A 617 6.70 -25.77 4.59
CA ASN A 617 5.33 -25.66 5.06
C ASN A 617 4.64 -27.01 4.93
N ILE A 618 4.10 -27.49 6.04
CA ILE A 618 3.33 -28.73 6.14
C ILE A 618 1.91 -28.36 6.55
N ASN A 619 0.92 -28.76 5.79
CA ASN A 619 -0.50 -28.60 6.11
C ASN A 619 -1.22 -29.90 5.84
N LYS A 620 -1.45 -30.68 6.89
CA LYS A 620 -1.99 -32.04 6.75
C LYS A 620 -3.19 -32.27 7.66
N ARG A 621 -4.25 -32.77 7.07
CA ARG A 621 -5.41 -33.27 7.81
C ARG A 621 -5.28 -34.78 8.09
N PHE A 622 -5.60 -35.19 9.28
CA PHE A 622 -5.65 -36.58 9.71
C PHE A 622 -7.09 -36.95 10.10
N GLY A 623 -7.73 -37.79 9.30
CA GLY A 623 -9.15 -38.05 9.42
C GLY A 623 -10.00 -36.80 9.20
N GLN A 624 -11.14 -36.71 9.86
CA GLN A 624 -12.05 -35.55 9.78
C GLN A 624 -11.80 -34.50 10.88
N ASP A 625 -11.15 -34.89 11.97
CA ASP A 625 -11.09 -34.11 13.20
C ASP A 625 -9.78 -33.35 13.41
N TRP A 626 -8.67 -33.81 12.88
CA TRP A 626 -7.35 -33.25 13.17
C TRP A 626 -6.74 -32.49 11.98
N ASN A 627 -6.24 -31.31 12.25
CA ASN A 627 -5.45 -30.51 11.31
C ASN A 627 -4.10 -30.15 11.93
N LEU A 628 -3.01 -30.42 11.22
CA LEU A 628 -1.65 -30.07 11.64
C LEU A 628 -1.04 -29.12 10.62
N GLN A 629 -0.65 -27.93 11.06
CA GLN A 629 0.14 -26.98 10.29
C GLN A 629 1.51 -26.83 10.94
N VAL A 630 2.58 -27.06 10.19
CA VAL A 630 3.96 -26.85 10.67
C VAL A 630 4.69 -25.98 9.64
N ASN A 631 5.35 -24.94 10.13
CA ASN A 631 6.21 -24.09 9.31
C ASN A 631 7.60 -24.10 9.97
N LEU A 632 8.62 -24.49 9.21
CA LEU A 632 10.01 -24.46 9.62
C LEU A 632 10.78 -23.56 8.67
N GLY A 633 11.64 -22.71 9.20
CA GLY A 633 12.34 -21.77 8.36
C GLY A 633 13.70 -21.35 8.88
N THR A 634 14.48 -20.82 7.97
CA THR A 634 15.74 -20.12 8.25
C THR A 634 15.75 -18.80 7.48
N SER A 635 16.39 -17.79 8.03
CA SER A 635 16.55 -16.51 7.35
C SER A 635 17.89 -15.88 7.63
N ILE A 636 18.30 -15.01 6.72
CA ILE A 636 19.45 -14.13 6.85
C ILE A 636 19.03 -12.72 6.47
N SER A 637 19.39 -11.74 7.31
CA SER A 637 19.22 -10.31 7.06
C SER A 637 20.59 -9.64 7.13
N ASP A 638 21.00 -8.99 6.06
CA ASP A 638 22.26 -8.24 5.96
C ASP A 638 21.91 -6.77 5.73
N MET A 639 22.31 -5.93 6.66
CA MET A 639 22.06 -4.49 6.63
C MET A 639 23.37 -3.74 6.51
N PHE A 640 23.38 -2.76 5.63
CA PHE A 640 24.55 -1.94 5.32
C PHE A 640 24.16 -0.47 5.30
N TYR A 641 24.93 0.35 5.99
CA TYR A 641 24.83 1.80 5.97
C TYR A 641 26.20 2.39 5.68
N ASP A 642 26.26 3.37 4.76
CA ASP A 642 27.43 4.18 4.47
C ASP A 642 27.00 5.62 4.27
N ALA A 643 27.74 6.55 4.85
CA ALA A 643 27.46 7.98 4.78
C ALA A 643 28.72 8.80 4.66
N LEU A 644 28.74 9.68 3.68
CA LEU A 644 29.74 10.73 3.55
C LEU A 644 29.12 12.07 3.95
N LYS A 645 29.63 12.71 5.00
CA LYS A 645 29.09 13.96 5.57
C LYS A 645 30.14 15.06 5.54
N ASN A 646 29.79 16.20 4.98
CA ASN A 646 30.55 17.43 5.03
C ASN A 646 29.63 18.55 5.52
N ARG A 647 29.90 19.12 6.68
CA ARG A 647 29.11 20.20 7.26
C ARG A 647 30.01 21.16 8.02
N GLY A 648 29.86 22.45 7.80
CA GLY A 648 30.61 23.43 8.55
C GLY A 648 30.26 24.87 8.19
N PRO A 649 30.79 25.82 8.94
CA PRO A 649 30.67 27.23 8.65
C PRO A 649 31.34 27.55 7.31
N ILE A 650 30.75 28.47 6.55
CA ILE A 650 31.42 29.09 5.41
C ILE A 650 32.54 29.97 5.97
N ALA A 651 33.72 29.91 5.38
CA ALA A 651 34.88 30.62 5.90
C ALA A 651 34.65 32.14 5.94
N ASP A 652 35.04 32.75 7.06
CA ASP A 652 35.06 34.20 7.24
C ASP A 652 36.47 34.73 7.00
N GLY A 653 36.74 35.25 5.81
CA GLY A 653 38.05 35.80 5.46
C GLY A 653 38.93 34.86 4.63
N GLN A 654 40.22 35.02 4.72
CA GLN A 654 41.22 34.31 3.88
C GLN A 654 41.32 32.84 4.26
N MET A 655 41.16 31.97 3.29
CA MET A 655 41.33 30.49 3.42
C MET A 655 42.73 30.03 3.01
N SER A 656 43.30 30.70 2.03
CA SER A 656 44.66 30.48 1.52
C SER A 656 45.19 31.79 0.90
N ALA A 657 46.45 31.81 0.44
CA ALA A 657 46.99 33.01 -0.24
C ALA A 657 46.17 33.43 -1.47
N GLU A 658 45.43 32.52 -2.07
CA GLU A 658 44.66 32.75 -3.33
C GLU A 658 43.17 32.74 -3.15
N ARG A 659 42.64 32.42 -1.95
CA ARG A 659 41.19 32.13 -1.76
C ARG A 659 40.67 32.67 -0.43
N ALA A 660 39.60 33.44 -0.51
CA ALA A 660 38.81 33.88 0.64
C ALA A 660 37.44 33.22 0.64
N GLY A 661 36.82 33.12 1.82
CA GLY A 661 35.47 32.66 1.98
C GLY A 661 34.48 33.64 1.37
N ILE A 662 33.50 33.16 0.65
CA ILE A 662 32.48 33.96 -0.04
C ILE A 662 31.11 33.66 0.57
N ALA A 663 30.46 34.72 1.11
CA ALA A 663 29.12 34.59 1.70
C ALA A 663 28.12 34.00 0.74
N ASN A 664 27.24 33.09 1.24
CA ASN A 664 26.16 32.46 0.50
C ASN A 664 26.59 31.60 -0.69
N VAL A 665 27.90 31.28 -0.83
CA VAL A 665 28.38 30.30 -1.81
C VAL A 665 28.47 28.92 -1.17
N PHE A 666 27.45 28.09 -1.44
CA PHE A 666 27.26 26.79 -0.82
C PHE A 666 28.05 25.69 -1.56
N ASN A 667 29.31 25.55 -1.21
CA ASN A 667 30.25 24.59 -1.75
C ASN A 667 31.17 24.07 -0.65
N VAL A 668 31.51 22.76 -0.70
CA VAL A 668 32.40 22.12 0.28
C VAL A 668 33.79 22.83 0.35
N GLN A 669 34.27 23.31 -0.79
CA GLN A 669 35.53 24.05 -0.83
C GLN A 669 35.46 25.42 -0.14
N ASN A 670 34.29 25.97 0.09
CA ASN A 670 34.08 27.26 0.76
C ASN A 670 33.91 27.10 2.28
N LEU A 671 33.97 25.87 2.80
CA LEU A 671 33.91 25.60 4.23
C LEU A 671 35.23 25.98 4.92
N SER A 672 35.10 26.52 6.12
CA SER A 672 36.21 26.81 7.00
C SER A 672 37.03 25.51 7.30
N ASN A 673 38.35 25.67 7.49
CA ASN A 673 39.19 24.57 7.97
C ASN A 673 39.23 24.47 9.50
N SER A 674 38.28 25.10 10.19
CA SER A 674 38.16 25.03 11.64
C SER A 674 37.72 23.66 12.14
N THR A 675 37.90 23.41 13.43
CA THR A 675 37.45 22.19 14.12
C THR A 675 35.90 22.05 14.12
N LYS A 676 35.18 23.11 13.79
CA LYS A 676 33.73 23.12 13.64
C LYS A 676 33.23 22.53 12.32
N THR A 677 34.15 22.30 11.38
CA THR A 677 33.84 21.63 10.10
C THR A 677 33.95 20.13 10.26
N THR A 678 32.82 19.45 10.15
CA THR A 678 32.74 17.98 10.12
C THR A 678 33.04 17.49 8.71
N ARG A 679 34.04 16.60 8.59
CA ARG A 679 34.33 15.80 7.39
C ARG A 679 34.38 14.36 7.86
N LEU A 680 33.35 13.59 7.63
CA LEU A 680 33.17 12.28 8.22
C LEU A 680 32.69 11.29 7.17
N GLN A 681 33.36 10.15 7.12
CA GLN A 681 32.79 8.94 6.56
C GLN A 681 32.36 8.06 7.73
N ASP A 682 31.09 7.67 7.74
CA ASP A 682 30.44 6.89 8.78
C ASP A 682 29.77 5.68 8.13
N GLY A 683 29.81 4.55 8.80
CA GLY A 683 29.19 3.36 8.24
C GLY A 683 29.21 2.16 9.18
N TRP A 684 28.30 1.25 8.95
CA TRP A 684 28.21 -0.01 9.69
C TRP A 684 27.58 -1.10 8.82
N ARG A 685 27.82 -2.33 9.20
CA ARG A 685 27.17 -3.50 8.62
C ARG A 685 26.78 -4.45 9.73
N GLU A 686 25.51 -4.89 9.67
CA GLU A 686 24.94 -5.82 10.61
C GLU A 686 24.36 -7.01 9.86
N GLN A 687 24.55 -8.20 10.41
CA GLN A 687 23.95 -9.41 9.88
C GLN A 687 23.28 -10.19 11.00
N THR A 688 22.07 -10.67 10.75
CA THR A 688 21.34 -11.56 11.64
C THR A 688 20.98 -12.84 10.89
N GLN A 689 21.36 -13.99 11.45
CA GLN A 689 20.92 -15.30 10.99
C GLN A 689 19.88 -15.85 11.96
N SER A 690 18.89 -16.56 11.45
CA SER A 690 17.78 -17.04 12.28
C SER A 690 17.33 -18.43 11.85
N ILE A 691 16.92 -19.21 12.85
CA ILE A 691 16.15 -20.45 12.65
C ILE A 691 14.86 -20.30 13.44
N PHE A 692 13.74 -20.62 12.82
CA PHE A 692 12.41 -20.47 13.44
C PHE A 692 11.47 -21.56 12.99
N GLY A 693 10.44 -21.80 13.82
CA GLY A 693 9.37 -22.72 13.48
C GLY A 693 8.11 -22.44 14.25
N SER A 694 6.99 -22.83 13.67
CA SER A 694 5.69 -22.84 14.33
C SER A 694 4.95 -24.13 14.02
N ALA A 695 4.25 -24.68 15.00
CA ALA A 695 3.37 -25.82 14.85
C ALA A 695 2.00 -25.48 15.43
N GLU A 696 0.94 -25.75 14.69
CA GLU A 696 -0.44 -25.56 15.12
C GLU A 696 -1.19 -26.89 14.94
N LEU A 697 -1.78 -27.36 16.02
CA LEU A 697 -2.62 -28.55 16.05
C LEU A 697 -4.06 -28.12 16.29
N GLY A 698 -4.93 -28.35 15.32
CA GLY A 698 -6.37 -28.12 15.40
C GLY A 698 -7.15 -29.41 15.61
N PHE A 699 -8.14 -29.39 16.47
CA PHE A 699 -9.06 -30.51 16.72
C PHE A 699 -10.51 -30.07 16.56
N LYS A 700 -11.22 -30.71 15.64
CA LYS A 700 -12.65 -30.49 15.29
C LYS A 700 -12.99 -29.05 14.90
N GLY A 701 -12.00 -28.25 14.46
CA GLY A 701 -12.20 -26.83 14.17
C GLY A 701 -12.53 -25.98 15.41
N ALA A 702 -12.51 -26.58 16.59
CA ALA A 702 -12.92 -25.95 17.85
C ALA A 702 -11.77 -25.67 18.81
N TYR A 703 -10.74 -26.52 18.84
CA TYR A 703 -9.60 -26.39 19.75
C TYR A 703 -8.32 -26.27 18.95
N TYR A 704 -7.48 -25.30 19.34
CA TYR A 704 -6.18 -25.08 18.68
C TYR A 704 -5.08 -24.93 19.71
N LEU A 705 -3.95 -25.59 19.46
CA LEU A 705 -2.72 -25.44 20.22
C LEU A 705 -1.62 -24.96 19.28
N THR A 706 -0.99 -23.83 19.58
CA THR A 706 0.08 -23.25 18.78
C THR A 706 1.38 -23.22 19.58
N LEU A 707 2.45 -23.76 19.00
CA LEU A 707 3.82 -23.67 19.50
C LEU A 707 4.66 -22.89 18.52
N THR A 708 5.44 -21.94 18.99
CA THR A 708 6.35 -21.16 18.13
C THR A 708 7.70 -21.03 18.84
N ALA A 709 8.78 -21.17 18.08
CA ALA A 709 10.13 -20.98 18.58
C ALA A 709 11.00 -20.29 17.52
N ARG A 710 11.87 -19.40 17.96
CA ARG A 710 12.84 -18.71 17.12
C ARG A 710 14.16 -18.56 17.87
N ASN A 711 15.29 -18.70 17.15
CA ASN A 711 16.60 -18.36 17.66
C ASN A 711 17.32 -17.47 16.66
N ASP A 712 17.84 -16.33 17.13
CA ASP A 712 18.55 -15.32 16.35
C ASP A 712 20.01 -15.24 16.76
N TRP A 713 20.91 -15.18 15.78
CA TRP A 713 22.36 -14.93 15.93
C TRP A 713 22.72 -13.60 15.27
N PRO A 714 22.59 -12.47 16.00
CA PRO A 714 23.02 -11.17 15.47
C PRO A 714 24.55 -11.03 15.52
N SER A 715 25.13 -10.40 14.49
CA SER A 715 26.58 -10.18 14.37
C SER A 715 27.16 -9.34 15.52
N GLN A 716 26.37 -8.49 16.16
CA GLN A 716 26.77 -7.68 17.31
C GLN A 716 27.19 -8.55 18.51
N LEU A 717 26.69 -9.78 18.59
CA LEU A 717 27.04 -10.73 19.64
C LEU A 717 28.20 -11.69 19.26
N ALA A 718 28.76 -11.56 18.08
CA ALA A 718 29.85 -12.45 17.61
C ALA A 718 31.20 -12.16 18.24
N GLY A 719 31.33 -11.07 19.02
CA GLY A 719 32.60 -10.65 19.62
C GLY A 719 33.15 -11.65 20.67
N PRO A 720 34.46 -11.70 20.91
CA PRO A 720 35.12 -12.66 21.82
C PRO A 720 34.69 -12.47 23.28
N HIS A 721 34.26 -11.28 23.66
CA HIS A 721 33.83 -10.93 25.02
C HIS A 721 32.32 -11.01 25.26
N SER A 722 31.54 -11.45 24.26
CA SER A 722 30.11 -11.62 24.42
C SER A 722 29.77 -12.90 25.19
N ASN A 723 29.05 -12.74 26.29
CA ASN A 723 28.57 -13.86 27.11
C ASN A 723 27.36 -14.59 26.47
N ARG A 724 26.65 -13.93 25.56
CA ARG A 724 25.54 -14.49 24.79
C ARG A 724 25.82 -14.37 23.30
N LYS A 725 25.60 -15.43 22.56
CA LYS A 725 25.78 -15.47 21.11
C LYS A 725 24.48 -15.54 20.33
N SER A 726 23.37 -15.78 21.03
CA SER A 726 22.04 -15.87 20.41
C SER A 726 20.94 -15.50 21.38
N PHE A 727 19.75 -15.25 20.82
CA PHE A 727 18.52 -15.04 21.55
C PHE A 727 17.47 -16.08 21.15
N PHE A 728 16.87 -16.74 22.14
CA PHE A 728 15.82 -17.73 21.93
C PHE A 728 14.47 -17.19 22.39
N TYR A 729 13.45 -17.30 21.53
CA TYR A 729 12.10 -16.79 21.75
C TYR A 729 11.08 -17.93 21.63
N PRO A 730 10.70 -18.61 22.70
CA PRO A 730 9.62 -19.59 22.69
C PRO A 730 8.26 -18.92 22.92
N SER A 731 7.20 -19.48 22.31
CA SER A 731 5.83 -19.11 22.59
C SER A 731 4.92 -20.33 22.54
N ILE A 732 3.94 -20.39 23.45
CA ILE A 732 2.87 -21.38 23.47
C ILE A 732 1.54 -20.63 23.60
N GLY A 733 0.57 -21.03 22.81
CA GLY A 733 -0.76 -20.43 22.79
C GLY A 733 -1.84 -21.47 22.57
N GLY A 734 -3.04 -21.21 23.09
CA GLY A 734 -4.22 -22.02 22.85
C GLY A 734 -5.41 -21.14 22.47
N SER A 735 -6.28 -21.66 21.61
CA SER A 735 -7.52 -21.01 21.19
C SER A 735 -8.66 -22.03 21.25
N VAL A 736 -9.84 -21.56 21.62
CA VAL A 736 -11.08 -22.34 21.68
C VAL A 736 -12.21 -21.57 21.01
N VAL A 737 -12.80 -22.15 19.97
CA VAL A 737 -13.92 -21.56 19.22
C VAL A 737 -15.23 -22.00 19.85
N LEU A 738 -15.82 -21.14 20.68
CA LEU A 738 -17.02 -21.48 21.45
C LEU A 738 -18.25 -21.76 20.57
N SER A 739 -18.38 -21.08 19.45
CA SER A 739 -19.47 -21.28 18.48
C SER A 739 -19.47 -22.68 17.85
N GLN A 740 -18.33 -23.38 17.86
CA GLN A 740 -18.20 -24.75 17.38
C GLN A 740 -18.51 -25.79 18.47
N ILE A 741 -18.55 -25.38 19.73
CA ILE A 741 -18.73 -26.27 20.87
C ILE A 741 -20.15 -26.17 21.43
N ILE A 742 -20.73 -24.98 21.43
CA ILE A 742 -22.05 -24.70 22.01
C ILE A 742 -23.08 -24.71 20.87
N PRO A 743 -23.95 -25.72 20.76
CA PRO A 743 -25.02 -25.75 19.77
C PRO A 743 -25.97 -24.58 19.98
N ASN A 744 -26.37 -23.91 18.89
CA ASN A 744 -27.35 -22.80 18.92
C ASN A 744 -26.92 -21.62 19.80
N MET A 745 -25.63 -21.25 19.77
CA MET A 745 -25.15 -20.06 20.49
C MET A 745 -25.89 -18.81 20.02
N PRO A 746 -26.48 -17.99 20.92
CA PRO A 746 -27.16 -16.77 20.52
C PRO A 746 -26.21 -15.82 19.78
N LYS A 747 -26.63 -15.29 18.62
CA LYS A 747 -25.82 -14.35 17.80
C LYS A 747 -25.28 -13.15 18.62
N ALA A 748 -26.01 -12.71 19.64
CA ALA A 748 -25.57 -11.65 20.54
C ALA A 748 -24.30 -12.02 21.35
N LEU A 749 -24.07 -13.30 21.65
CA LEU A 749 -22.86 -13.75 22.33
C LEU A 749 -21.68 -13.95 21.36
N GLU A 750 -21.94 -14.22 20.11
CA GLU A 750 -20.91 -14.21 19.05
C GLU A 750 -20.25 -12.83 18.88
N TYR A 751 -21.06 -11.76 18.96
CA TYR A 751 -20.56 -10.37 18.90
C TYR A 751 -19.76 -9.95 20.16
N PHE A 752 -20.11 -10.46 21.35
CA PHE A 752 -19.50 -10.03 22.62
C PHE A 752 -18.06 -10.56 22.84
N TRP A 753 -17.65 -11.62 22.13
CA TRP A 753 -16.33 -12.25 22.30
C TRP A 753 -15.36 -11.94 21.15
N ASN A 754 -15.80 -11.25 20.09
CA ASN A 754 -14.98 -10.79 18.99
C ASN A 754 -14.56 -9.29 19.12
N THR A 755 -14.95 -8.62 20.17
CA THR A 755 -14.49 -7.28 20.58
C THR A 755 -13.51 -7.38 21.74
#